data_f129743c6456956999547568a03384c0
#
_entry.id   f129743c6456956999547568a03384c0
#
_cell.length_a   1.000
_cell.length_b   1.000
_cell.length_c   1.000
_cell.angle_alpha   90.00
_cell.angle_beta   90.00
_cell.angle_gamma   90.00
#
_symmetry.space_group_name_H-M   'P 1'
#
loop_
_entity.id
_entity.type
_entity.pdbx_description
1 polymer ?
#
loop_
_entity_poly.entity_id
_entity_poly.type
_entity_poly.pdbx_seq_one_letter_code
_entity_poly.pdbx_strand_id
1 'polypeptide(L)'
;MIRMRVRLAVGCSCAFAVLPAVHAGGVPAVKLKPVEVIGERALDEPIQSATEGYVTADQLEQRPISRSGELLEFVPGLIVTQHSGEGKANQYFLRGFNLDHGTDFYTEVDGLPVNMRSHGHGQGYADINFIIPELIGSMDYRKGPYYANTGDFSAAGSANLRYVDELPEGLAELTLGEYGYRQALLAGSPTVGKGKLLIGLQAGMYDGPYDLDQDAESYRALMRYNQGTPRGGFTASLAGYAIDYQAPDQIPQRAVEQGSIDPFGFIDPTDGGDVRRYSANLEWRGEAQAGHWRVQTYAMRYRLDLYSDFTYFLSDPGDADDLPDDQFEQFDDREVYGLNARRYWRLPFGVPSGLEVGVQSRYDDIKPVGLYLTQQRRRSSTVREDRVREGSVAIYASSTQQWTDWFRSTLGVRGDLYLFDVNSDLAANSGNEKDSILSPKLALVFGPWQRTQFYLNFGEGFHSNDARGTTIEIDPASGLPADGVDPLVRARGGELGINSAAVPNMTLSASLWALNFDSELVYVGDAGASEPSGASQRRGIELSAYWAPLPWLAIDADYAYSHARLDSDDGNRIPNSIEDVFSLGLTIPEIGGWSAGLRLRRLGAGPLLEDNSRRSSATTIVNTQLGYRFTRRCKLTVAVLNLFDSDDNDITYFYNSRLPGEQAGGVDDFHFHPVESRALRVSLSAHF
;
A
#
# COMPACT_ATOMS: atom_id res chain seq x y z
N MET A 1 -30.45 23.02 22.34
CA MET A 1 -30.57 23.99 21.22
C MET A 1 -30.66 23.17 19.94
N ILE A 2 -31.82 23.18 19.31
CA ILE A 2 -32.11 22.37 18.12
C ILE A 2 -31.35 22.96 16.94
N ARG A 3 -30.35 22.23 16.42
CA ARG A 3 -29.72 22.55 15.13
C ARG A 3 -30.52 21.91 14.02
N MET A 4 -31.25 22.73 13.29
CA MET A 4 -32.03 22.37 12.11
C MET A 4 -31.07 22.14 10.94
N ARG A 5 -30.82 20.88 10.58
CA ARG A 5 -30.08 20.54 9.36
C ARG A 5 -30.97 20.80 8.14
N VAL A 6 -30.64 21.80 7.34
CA VAL A 6 -31.25 22.03 6.03
C VAL A 6 -30.58 21.10 5.04
N ARG A 7 -31.24 19.98 4.69
CA ARG A 7 -30.84 19.17 3.53
C ARG A 7 -31.26 19.90 2.26
N LEU A 8 -30.32 20.53 1.57
CA LEU A 8 -30.54 20.96 0.18
C LEU A 8 -30.44 19.72 -0.71
N ALA A 9 -31.58 19.16 -1.09
CA ALA A 9 -31.64 18.17 -2.14
C ALA A 9 -31.45 18.88 -3.48
N VAL A 10 -30.22 18.93 -3.98
CA VAL A 10 -29.94 19.31 -5.36
C VAL A 10 -30.15 18.07 -6.23
N GLY A 11 -31.36 17.94 -6.77
CA GLY A 11 -31.67 16.95 -7.79
C GLY A 11 -30.85 17.22 -9.05
N CYS A 12 -29.75 16.53 -9.23
CA CYS A 12 -28.95 16.60 -10.45
C CYS A 12 -29.58 15.69 -11.50
N SER A 13 -30.51 16.24 -12.30
CA SER A 13 -30.96 15.62 -13.56
C SER A 13 -29.77 15.67 -14.52
N CYS A 14 -29.10 14.55 -14.74
CA CYS A 14 -28.10 14.40 -15.79
C CYS A 14 -28.77 14.50 -17.16
N ALA A 15 -28.88 15.74 -17.67
CA ALA A 15 -29.14 15.97 -19.09
C ALA A 15 -27.83 15.70 -19.84
N PHE A 16 -27.78 14.60 -20.61
CA PHE A 16 -26.75 14.41 -21.62
C PHE A 16 -26.90 15.53 -22.66
N ALA A 17 -26.17 16.63 -22.46
CA ALA A 17 -26.04 17.65 -23.48
C ALA A 17 -25.20 17.08 -24.61
N VAL A 18 -25.82 16.92 -25.77
CA VAL A 18 -25.11 16.65 -27.05
C VAL A 18 -24.17 17.83 -27.30
N LEU A 19 -22.88 17.59 -27.08
CA LEU A 19 -21.83 18.57 -27.38
C LEU A 19 -21.85 18.91 -28.89
N PRO A 20 -21.88 20.19 -29.27
CA PRO A 20 -21.76 20.54 -30.65
C PRO A 20 -20.38 20.14 -31.19
N ALA A 21 -20.32 19.64 -32.41
CA ALA A 21 -19.08 19.28 -33.07
C ALA A 21 -18.17 20.51 -33.16
N VAL A 22 -17.19 20.61 -32.28
CA VAL A 22 -16.15 21.63 -32.36
C VAL A 22 -15.20 21.24 -33.46
N HIS A 23 -15.08 22.10 -34.48
CA HIS A 23 -14.08 21.96 -35.55
C HIS A 23 -12.69 22.01 -34.89
N ALA A 24 -11.97 20.91 -34.95
CA ALA A 24 -10.63 20.75 -34.44
C ALA A 24 -9.62 21.58 -35.28
N GLY A 25 -9.36 22.81 -34.83
CA GLY A 25 -8.12 23.49 -35.17
C GLY A 25 -6.98 22.77 -34.43
N GLY A 26 -6.00 22.26 -35.17
CA GLY A 26 -4.96 21.33 -34.73
C GLY A 26 -4.22 21.72 -33.47
N VAL A 27 -4.70 21.23 -32.35
CA VAL A 27 -3.94 21.11 -31.10
C VAL A 27 -3.19 19.77 -31.18
N PRO A 28 -1.87 19.70 -30.93
CA PRO A 28 -1.16 18.43 -30.94
C PRO A 28 -1.79 17.53 -29.90
N ALA A 29 -2.34 16.40 -30.31
CA ALA A 29 -2.88 15.40 -29.44
C ALA A 29 -1.74 14.91 -28.50
N VAL A 30 -1.91 15.07 -27.19
CA VAL A 30 -1.04 14.45 -26.21
C VAL A 30 -1.18 12.94 -26.42
N LYS A 31 -0.16 12.32 -26.99
CA LYS A 31 -0.12 10.86 -27.12
C LYS A 31 0.10 10.31 -25.73
N LEU A 32 -0.95 9.79 -25.09
CA LEU A 32 -0.79 8.90 -23.97
C LEU A 32 0.14 7.77 -24.40
N LYS A 33 1.30 7.66 -23.77
CA LYS A 33 2.13 6.48 -23.93
C LYS A 33 1.40 5.35 -23.23
N PRO A 34 1.16 4.20 -23.89
CA PRO A 34 0.69 3.02 -23.18
C PRO A 34 1.66 2.72 -22.04
N VAL A 35 1.17 2.11 -20.96
CA VAL A 35 2.06 1.50 -19.95
C VAL A 35 3.07 0.66 -20.73
N GLU A 36 4.35 1.00 -20.66
CA GLU A 36 5.38 0.28 -21.42
C GLU A 36 5.59 -1.10 -20.78
N VAL A 37 4.63 -2.00 -21.00
CA VAL A 37 4.73 -3.43 -20.66
C VAL A 37 5.58 -4.17 -21.70
N ILE A 38 5.76 -3.57 -22.90
CA ILE A 38 6.59 -4.08 -23.97
C ILE A 38 7.45 -2.91 -24.49
N GLY A 39 8.53 -2.61 -23.79
CA GLY A 39 9.61 -1.73 -24.25
C GLY A 39 10.90 -2.53 -24.32
N GLU A 40 11.79 -2.17 -25.24
CA GLU A 40 13.19 -2.56 -25.12
C GLU A 40 13.80 -1.85 -23.89
N ARG A 41 13.47 -2.32 -22.68
CA ARG A 41 14.29 -1.97 -21.54
C ARG A 41 15.69 -2.48 -21.78
N ALA A 42 16.68 -1.68 -21.42
CA ALA A 42 18.07 -2.09 -21.51
C ALA A 42 18.29 -3.38 -20.69
N LEU A 43 19.32 -4.15 -21.03
CA LEU A 43 19.65 -5.41 -20.32
C LEU A 43 19.92 -5.24 -18.81
N ASP A 44 20.06 -4.01 -18.36
CA ASP A 44 20.24 -3.65 -16.95
C ASP A 44 18.93 -3.70 -16.13
N GLU A 45 17.77 -3.54 -16.79
CA GLU A 45 16.43 -3.67 -16.15
C GLU A 45 15.47 -4.41 -17.08
N PRO A 46 15.72 -5.69 -17.40
CA PRO A 46 14.87 -6.44 -18.32
C PRO A 46 13.51 -6.76 -17.68
N ILE A 47 12.43 -6.67 -18.45
CA ILE A 47 11.13 -7.20 -18.03
C ILE A 47 11.26 -8.72 -17.84
N GLN A 48 10.95 -9.21 -16.64
CA GLN A 48 11.11 -10.61 -16.28
C GLN A 48 9.79 -11.35 -16.14
N SER A 49 8.68 -10.63 -15.91
CA SER A 49 7.36 -11.21 -15.67
C SER A 49 6.29 -10.48 -16.45
N ALA A 50 5.17 -11.16 -16.72
CA ALA A 50 3.96 -10.55 -17.27
C ALA A 50 3.26 -9.61 -16.26
N THR A 51 3.59 -9.74 -14.98
CA THR A 51 2.93 -9.05 -13.87
C THR A 51 3.80 -7.94 -13.26
N GLU A 52 4.76 -7.41 -14.03
CA GLU A 52 5.49 -6.20 -13.67
C GLU A 52 5.08 -5.03 -14.57
N GLY A 53 5.16 -3.82 -14.05
CA GLY A 53 4.83 -2.62 -14.81
C GLY A 53 5.44 -1.35 -14.27
N TYR A 54 5.27 -0.29 -15.06
CA TYR A 54 5.75 1.05 -14.77
C TYR A 54 4.63 2.05 -15.01
N VAL A 55 4.35 2.88 -14.02
CA VAL A 55 3.32 3.92 -14.04
C VAL A 55 4.00 5.29 -14.08
N THR A 56 3.59 6.14 -14.99
CA THR A 56 4.13 7.50 -15.15
C THR A 56 3.36 8.53 -14.34
N ALA A 57 3.96 9.71 -14.10
CA ALA A 57 3.28 10.85 -13.47
C ALA A 57 1.96 11.22 -14.15
N ASP A 58 1.95 11.25 -15.50
CA ASP A 58 0.74 11.57 -16.27
C ASP A 58 -0.42 10.59 -16.01
N GLN A 59 -0.10 9.30 -15.78
CA GLN A 59 -1.10 8.29 -15.45
C GLN A 59 -1.59 8.44 -14.00
N LEU A 60 -0.68 8.78 -13.07
CA LEU A 60 -1.03 9.04 -11.66
C LEU A 60 -1.98 10.23 -11.53
N GLU A 61 -1.71 11.34 -12.24
CA GLU A 61 -2.56 12.55 -12.22
C GLU A 61 -3.98 12.32 -12.76
N GLN A 62 -4.14 11.39 -13.69
CA GLN A 62 -5.41 11.19 -14.41
C GLN A 62 -6.42 10.31 -13.66
N ARG A 63 -6.02 9.63 -12.60
CA ARG A 63 -6.88 8.76 -11.82
C ARG A 63 -7.40 9.50 -10.57
N PRO A 64 -8.73 9.57 -10.35
CA PRO A 64 -9.25 10.12 -9.10
C PRO A 64 -8.84 9.18 -7.95
N ILE A 65 -8.21 9.74 -6.93
CA ILE A 65 -7.86 9.05 -5.69
C ILE A 65 -8.48 9.79 -4.50
N SER A 66 -8.95 9.05 -3.50
CA SER A 66 -9.50 9.62 -2.28
C SER A 66 -8.42 9.84 -1.22
N ARG A 67 -7.44 8.95 -1.16
CA ARG A 67 -6.37 8.90 -0.14
C ARG A 67 -5.04 8.40 -0.74
N SER A 68 -3.92 8.69 -0.08
CA SER A 68 -2.58 8.33 -0.58
C SER A 68 -2.39 6.83 -0.82
N GLY A 69 -3.03 5.97 0.00
CA GLY A 69 -2.98 4.51 -0.16
C GLY A 69 -3.42 4.01 -1.53
N GLU A 70 -4.40 4.67 -2.15
CA GLU A 70 -4.92 4.30 -3.47
C GLU A 70 -3.91 4.47 -4.62
N LEU A 71 -2.74 5.10 -4.37
CA LEU A 71 -1.63 5.06 -5.31
C LEU A 71 -1.17 3.62 -5.61
N LEU A 72 -1.29 2.71 -4.65
CA LEU A 72 -0.93 1.32 -4.86
C LEU A 72 -1.94 0.55 -5.71
N GLU A 73 -3.17 1.05 -5.91
CA GLU A 73 -4.16 0.42 -6.81
C GLU A 73 -3.82 0.54 -8.31
N PHE A 74 -2.71 1.20 -8.64
CA PHE A 74 -2.13 1.07 -9.98
C PHE A 74 -1.43 -0.28 -10.21
N VAL A 75 -1.19 -1.05 -9.14
CA VAL A 75 -0.80 -2.47 -9.24
C VAL A 75 -2.05 -3.28 -9.59
N PRO A 76 -2.14 -3.91 -10.76
CA PRO A 76 -3.33 -4.63 -11.18
C PRO A 76 -3.73 -5.71 -10.16
N GLY A 77 -4.99 -5.73 -9.75
CA GLY A 77 -5.52 -6.68 -8.76
C GLY A 77 -5.24 -6.33 -7.30
N LEU A 78 -4.55 -5.21 -7.01
CA LEU A 78 -4.44 -4.66 -5.65
C LEU A 78 -5.61 -3.72 -5.39
N ILE A 79 -6.26 -3.88 -4.24
CA ILE A 79 -7.28 -2.96 -3.71
C ILE A 79 -6.88 -2.52 -2.31
N VAL A 80 -7.24 -1.29 -2.01
CA VAL A 80 -6.96 -0.60 -0.75
C VAL A 80 -8.27 -0.32 -0.04
N THR A 81 -8.37 -0.69 1.24
CA THR A 81 -9.51 -0.41 2.09
C THR A 81 -9.09 0.34 3.34
N GLN A 82 -10.04 0.93 4.03
CA GLN A 82 -9.83 1.57 5.33
C GLN A 82 -10.72 0.91 6.38
N HIS A 83 -10.16 0.68 7.55
CA HIS A 83 -10.86 0.06 8.67
C HIS A 83 -10.89 0.93 9.93
N SER A 84 -10.34 2.14 9.82
CA SER A 84 -10.23 3.12 10.90
C SER A 84 -10.00 4.51 10.29
N GLY A 85 -9.71 5.53 11.09
CA GLY A 85 -9.50 6.90 10.64
C GLY A 85 -8.31 7.16 9.71
N GLU A 86 -8.18 8.39 9.26
CA GLU A 86 -7.23 8.87 8.24
C GLU A 86 -5.74 8.66 8.58
N GLY A 87 -5.36 8.62 9.84
CA GLY A 87 -3.96 8.51 10.26
C GLY A 87 -3.40 7.10 10.32
N LYS A 88 -4.25 6.08 10.30
CA LYS A 88 -3.85 4.68 10.30
C LYS A 88 -3.51 4.22 8.89
N ALA A 89 -2.54 3.28 8.74
CA ALA A 89 -2.25 2.68 7.45
C ALA A 89 -3.49 1.99 6.86
N ASN A 90 -3.60 2.05 5.54
CA ASN A 90 -4.65 1.33 4.83
C ASN A 90 -4.37 -0.17 4.84
N GLN A 91 -5.41 -0.96 4.68
CA GLN A 91 -5.31 -2.39 4.46
C GLN A 91 -5.27 -2.70 2.96
N TYR A 92 -4.40 -3.63 2.58
CA TYR A 92 -4.14 -3.96 1.19
C TYR A 92 -4.56 -5.40 0.89
N PHE A 93 -5.23 -5.61 -0.25
CA PHE A 93 -5.63 -6.94 -0.72
C PHE A 93 -4.98 -7.24 -2.07
N LEU A 94 -4.26 -8.34 -2.19
CA LEU A 94 -3.61 -8.80 -3.41
C LEU A 94 -3.44 -10.31 -3.39
N ARG A 95 -3.76 -11.02 -4.46
CA ARG A 95 -3.52 -12.47 -4.62
C ARG A 95 -4.09 -13.33 -3.48
N GLY A 96 -5.25 -12.96 -2.95
CA GLY A 96 -5.87 -13.65 -1.82
C GLY A 96 -5.14 -13.48 -0.49
N PHE A 97 -4.25 -12.50 -0.39
CA PHE A 97 -3.75 -12.00 0.88
C PHE A 97 -4.65 -10.90 1.40
N ASN A 98 -4.93 -10.95 2.69
CA ASN A 98 -5.13 -9.80 3.52
C ASN A 98 -3.74 -9.40 4.01
N LEU A 99 -3.16 -8.35 3.45
CA LEU A 99 -1.77 -7.99 3.68
C LEU A 99 -1.57 -7.21 4.99
N ASP A 100 -2.57 -7.17 5.81
CA ASP A 100 -2.62 -6.46 7.09
C ASP A 100 -1.59 -5.31 7.17
N HIS A 101 -1.91 -4.23 6.49
CA HIS A 101 -1.07 -3.03 6.37
C HIS A 101 0.28 -3.20 5.63
N GLY A 102 0.45 -4.24 4.81
CA GLY A 102 1.56 -4.37 3.88
C GLY A 102 2.45 -5.60 4.03
N THR A 103 2.18 -6.52 4.95
CA THR A 103 2.88 -7.80 5.04
C THR A 103 2.83 -8.51 3.68
N ASP A 104 3.97 -9.08 3.23
CA ASP A 104 4.15 -9.75 1.93
C ASP A 104 3.97 -8.88 0.67
N PHE A 105 3.75 -7.58 0.83
CA PHE A 105 3.85 -6.60 -0.25
C PHE A 105 4.87 -5.52 0.11
N TYR A 106 6.07 -5.63 -0.46
CA TYR A 106 7.16 -4.71 -0.18
C TYR A 106 6.96 -3.36 -0.85
N THR A 107 6.83 -2.32 -0.05
CA THR A 107 6.69 -0.94 -0.54
C THR A 107 7.92 -0.13 -0.21
N GLU A 108 8.40 0.64 -1.19
CA GLU A 108 9.49 1.62 -0.97
C GLU A 108 9.18 2.95 -1.65
N VAL A 109 9.71 4.03 -1.08
CA VAL A 109 9.67 5.38 -1.64
C VAL A 109 11.09 5.87 -1.82
N ASP A 110 11.50 6.15 -3.06
CA ASP A 110 12.89 6.48 -3.40
C ASP A 110 13.91 5.46 -2.87
N GLY A 111 13.54 4.17 -2.82
CA GLY A 111 14.38 3.09 -2.31
C GLY A 111 14.51 3.03 -0.77
N LEU A 112 13.72 3.83 -0.05
CA LEU A 112 13.60 3.77 1.40
C LEU A 112 12.40 2.88 1.75
N PRO A 113 12.58 1.77 2.51
CA PRO A 113 11.51 0.85 2.82
C PRO A 113 10.43 1.51 3.67
N VAL A 114 9.17 1.19 3.36
CA VAL A 114 7.99 1.62 4.12
C VAL A 114 7.64 0.59 5.18
N ASN A 115 7.68 -0.71 4.83
CA ASN A 115 7.31 -1.80 5.73
C ASN A 115 8.15 -1.82 7.01
N MET A 116 7.47 -1.86 8.15
CA MET A 116 8.06 -2.01 9.48
C MET A 116 8.03 -3.50 9.86
N ARG A 117 9.19 -4.10 10.21
CA ARG A 117 9.29 -5.53 10.51
C ARG A 117 8.51 -5.90 11.77
N SER A 118 9.09 -5.67 12.95
CA SER A 118 8.31 -5.66 14.18
C SER A 118 7.62 -4.31 14.32
N HIS A 119 6.37 -4.27 14.74
CA HIS A 119 5.64 -3.00 14.88
C HIS A 119 4.53 -3.10 15.93
N GLY A 120 4.24 -2.00 16.62
CA GLY A 120 3.22 -1.95 17.66
C GLY A 120 1.85 -2.39 17.20
N HIS A 121 1.47 -2.07 15.96
CA HIS A 121 0.19 -2.46 15.38
C HIS A 121 0.22 -3.86 14.75
N GLY A 122 1.29 -4.21 14.05
CA GLY A 122 1.41 -5.51 13.39
C GLY A 122 2.64 -5.58 12.50
N GLN A 123 3.13 -6.79 12.29
CA GLN A 123 4.26 -7.11 11.44
C GLN A 123 4.05 -6.59 10.01
N GLY A 124 5.10 -6.00 9.43
CA GLY A 124 5.06 -5.52 8.04
C GLY A 124 4.30 -4.22 7.83
N TYR A 125 3.86 -3.54 8.89
CA TYR A 125 3.08 -2.31 8.83
C TYR A 125 3.62 -1.32 7.79
N ALA A 126 2.78 -0.90 6.85
CA ALA A 126 3.16 -0.08 5.71
C ALA A 126 2.23 1.12 5.54
N ASP A 127 2.54 2.21 6.21
CA ASP A 127 1.86 3.49 6.06
C ASP A 127 2.52 4.33 4.97
N ILE A 128 1.75 4.72 3.93
CA ILE A 128 2.17 5.66 2.88
C ILE A 128 1.47 7.02 2.95
N ASN A 129 0.79 7.35 4.04
CA ASN A 129 0.13 8.64 4.22
C ASN A 129 1.13 9.83 4.26
N PHE A 130 2.42 9.58 4.47
CA PHE A 130 3.47 10.60 4.44
C PHE A 130 3.82 11.14 3.04
N ILE A 131 3.33 10.50 1.97
CA ILE A 131 3.61 10.89 0.59
C ILE A 131 2.81 12.16 0.23
N ILE A 132 3.41 13.03 -0.58
CA ILE A 132 2.71 14.08 -1.33
C ILE A 132 2.41 13.50 -2.73
N PRO A 133 1.18 13.03 -3.02
CA PRO A 133 0.86 12.30 -4.25
C PRO A 133 1.20 13.08 -5.53
N GLU A 134 0.99 14.40 -5.52
CA GLU A 134 1.21 15.31 -6.65
C GLU A 134 2.70 15.44 -7.03
N LEU A 135 3.59 15.00 -6.16
CA LEU A 135 5.05 15.01 -6.40
C LEU A 135 5.61 13.63 -6.77
N ILE A 136 4.77 12.60 -6.86
CA ILE A 136 5.20 11.28 -7.34
C ILE A 136 5.34 11.30 -8.85
N GLY A 137 6.57 11.04 -9.32
CA GLY A 137 6.91 11.04 -10.75
C GLY A 137 6.71 9.68 -11.42
N SER A 138 6.81 8.60 -10.67
CA SER A 138 6.63 7.24 -11.21
C SER A 138 6.43 6.21 -10.12
N MET A 139 5.90 5.05 -10.53
CA MET A 139 5.85 3.84 -9.71
C MET A 139 6.26 2.63 -10.55
N ASP A 140 7.23 1.86 -10.07
CA ASP A 140 7.54 0.52 -10.57
C ASP A 140 6.86 -0.50 -9.69
N TYR A 141 6.18 -1.50 -10.26
CA TYR A 141 5.61 -2.60 -9.49
C TYR A 141 5.98 -3.96 -10.07
N ARG A 142 6.01 -4.96 -9.21
CA ARG A 142 6.33 -6.35 -9.53
C ARG A 142 5.49 -7.28 -8.67
N LYS A 143 5.06 -8.42 -9.21
CA LYS A 143 4.34 -9.41 -8.41
C LYS A 143 5.09 -10.74 -8.39
N GLY A 144 5.02 -11.41 -7.22
CA GLY A 144 5.69 -12.67 -6.97
C GLY A 144 7.19 -12.56 -6.63
N PRO A 145 7.76 -13.63 -6.06
CA PRO A 145 9.12 -13.63 -5.51
C PRO A 145 10.21 -13.90 -6.56
N TYR A 146 10.16 -13.30 -7.73
CA TYR A 146 11.02 -13.67 -8.87
C TYR A 146 12.29 -12.81 -9.00
N TYR A 147 12.48 -11.79 -8.18
CA TYR A 147 13.51 -10.77 -8.33
C TYR A 147 14.55 -10.87 -7.20
N ALA A 148 15.84 -10.96 -7.55
CA ALA A 148 16.90 -11.12 -6.56
C ALA A 148 17.18 -9.86 -5.71
N ASN A 149 16.85 -8.69 -6.24
CA ASN A 149 17.03 -7.41 -5.56
C ASN A 149 15.89 -7.04 -4.59
N THR A 150 14.82 -7.81 -4.55
CA THR A 150 13.76 -7.71 -3.54
C THR A 150 13.86 -8.87 -2.55
N GLY A 151 13.67 -8.62 -1.27
CA GLY A 151 13.82 -9.61 -0.20
C GLY A 151 12.56 -9.73 0.64
N ASP A 152 12.67 -9.28 1.89
CA ASP A 152 11.61 -9.33 2.89
C ASP A 152 10.28 -8.74 2.41
N PHE A 153 9.16 -9.35 2.80
CA PHE A 153 7.79 -8.92 2.46
C PHE A 153 7.46 -8.83 0.97
N SER A 154 8.17 -9.54 0.08
CA SER A 154 7.96 -9.39 -1.36
C SER A 154 7.34 -10.62 -2.04
N ALA A 155 6.75 -11.54 -1.29
CA ALA A 155 6.21 -12.77 -1.84
C ALA A 155 4.95 -12.54 -2.70
N ALA A 156 4.02 -11.68 -2.28
CA ALA A 156 2.89 -11.25 -3.10
C ALA A 156 3.31 -10.28 -4.19
N GLY A 157 4.24 -9.36 -3.85
CA GLY A 157 4.73 -8.36 -4.80
C GLY A 157 5.50 -7.22 -4.16
N SER A 158 5.77 -6.19 -4.96
CA SER A 158 6.42 -4.97 -4.50
C SER A 158 6.05 -3.75 -5.34
N ALA A 159 6.13 -2.57 -4.75
CA ALA A 159 6.01 -1.28 -5.42
C ALA A 159 7.12 -0.32 -4.97
N ASN A 160 7.70 0.42 -5.91
CA ASN A 160 8.65 1.49 -5.66
C ASN A 160 8.12 2.79 -6.24
N LEU A 161 7.71 3.71 -5.36
CA LEU A 161 7.28 5.04 -5.73
C LEU A 161 8.49 5.98 -5.74
N ARG A 162 8.57 6.87 -6.72
CA ARG A 162 9.65 7.82 -6.84
C ARG A 162 9.12 9.23 -7.00
N TYR A 163 9.65 10.14 -6.22
CA TYR A 163 9.39 11.57 -6.40
C TYR A 163 10.00 12.08 -7.71
N VAL A 164 9.39 13.13 -8.29
CA VAL A 164 10.00 13.86 -9.41
C VAL A 164 11.34 14.44 -9.00
N ASP A 165 12.29 14.50 -9.92
CA ASP A 165 13.60 15.13 -9.68
C ASP A 165 13.50 16.66 -9.72
N GLU A 166 12.57 17.21 -10.53
CA GLU A 166 12.26 18.64 -10.63
C GLU A 166 10.82 18.86 -11.13
N LEU A 167 10.25 19.98 -10.78
CA LEU A 167 9.04 20.52 -11.38
C LEU A 167 9.46 21.57 -12.42
N PRO A 168 8.95 21.48 -13.67
CA PRO A 168 9.25 22.49 -14.73
C PRO A 168 8.76 23.89 -14.35
N GLU A 169 7.61 23.97 -13.67
CA GLU A 169 7.00 25.18 -13.10
C GLU A 169 6.64 24.91 -11.63
N GLY A 170 6.60 25.96 -10.81
CA GLY A 170 6.09 25.84 -9.45
C GLY A 170 4.61 25.44 -9.46
N LEU A 171 4.13 24.77 -8.42
CA LEU A 171 2.76 24.32 -8.22
C LEU A 171 2.19 24.86 -6.92
N ALA A 172 1.04 25.53 -6.99
CA ALA A 172 0.21 25.83 -5.85
C ALA A 172 -1.17 25.20 -6.08
N GLU A 173 -1.66 24.42 -5.12
CA GLU A 173 -2.97 23.80 -5.22
C GLU A 173 -3.75 23.99 -3.92
N LEU A 174 -5.05 24.27 -4.06
CA LEU A 174 -6.00 24.35 -2.97
C LEU A 174 -7.18 23.44 -3.31
N THR A 175 -7.46 22.46 -2.45
CA THR A 175 -8.62 21.58 -2.56
C THR A 175 -9.56 21.81 -1.39
N LEU A 176 -10.85 22.00 -1.70
CA LEU A 176 -11.93 22.09 -0.74
C LEU A 176 -12.96 20.98 -1.07
N GLY A 177 -13.54 20.39 -0.03
CA GLY A 177 -14.52 19.31 -0.21
C GLY A 177 -15.56 19.25 0.89
N GLU A 178 -16.48 18.30 0.73
CA GLU A 178 -17.47 17.95 1.75
C GLU A 178 -16.78 17.33 2.97
N TYR A 179 -17.49 17.21 4.06
CA TYR A 179 -17.00 16.65 5.33
C TYR A 179 -15.74 17.33 5.87
N GLY A 180 -15.67 18.66 5.74
CA GLY A 180 -14.55 19.44 6.25
C GLY A 180 -13.25 19.30 5.47
N TYR A 181 -13.21 18.58 4.31
CA TYR A 181 -11.98 18.37 3.57
C TYR A 181 -11.35 19.67 3.07
N ARG A 182 -10.11 19.89 3.44
CA ARG A 182 -9.30 21.05 3.04
C ARG A 182 -7.85 20.62 2.88
N GLN A 183 -7.26 20.90 1.73
CA GLN A 183 -5.84 20.62 1.48
C GLN A 183 -5.20 21.79 0.75
N ALA A 184 -3.99 22.15 1.14
CA ALA A 184 -3.17 23.14 0.46
C ALA A 184 -1.79 22.56 0.18
N LEU A 185 -1.32 22.68 -1.06
CA LEU A 185 0.01 22.29 -1.52
C LEU A 185 0.75 23.48 -2.13
N LEU A 186 2.02 23.63 -1.78
CA LEU A 186 2.96 24.53 -2.44
C LEU A 186 4.24 23.77 -2.76
N ALA A 187 4.62 23.76 -4.03
CA ALA A 187 5.84 23.07 -4.47
C ALA A 187 6.59 23.84 -5.58
N GLY A 188 7.90 23.64 -5.65
CA GLY A 188 8.72 24.27 -6.68
C GLY A 188 10.15 23.71 -6.69
N SER A 189 10.87 23.98 -7.79
CA SER A 189 12.21 23.42 -8.04
C SER A 189 13.23 24.50 -8.41
N PRO A 190 13.62 25.41 -7.51
CA PRO A 190 14.67 26.39 -7.78
C PRO A 190 16.00 25.71 -8.13
N THR A 191 16.77 26.33 -9.02
CA THR A 191 18.15 25.89 -9.30
C THR A 191 19.07 26.32 -8.16
N VAL A 192 19.78 25.35 -7.59
CA VAL A 192 20.77 25.57 -6.51
C VAL A 192 22.11 25.00 -6.95
N GLY A 193 23.08 25.86 -7.18
CA GLY A 193 24.38 25.45 -7.71
C GLY A 193 24.27 24.78 -9.07
N LYS A 194 24.63 23.48 -9.16
CA LYS A 194 24.56 22.69 -10.40
C LYS A 194 23.33 21.76 -10.45
N GLY A 195 22.49 21.79 -9.44
CA GLY A 195 21.34 20.90 -9.29
C GLY A 195 20.02 21.65 -9.15
N LYS A 196 18.98 20.88 -8.95
CA LYS A 196 17.62 21.33 -8.65
C LYS A 196 17.25 20.96 -7.21
N LEU A 197 16.60 21.88 -6.51
CA LEU A 197 16.08 21.66 -5.17
C LEU A 197 14.55 21.63 -5.23
N LEU A 198 13.95 20.45 -5.33
CA LEU A 198 12.50 20.31 -5.16
C LEU A 198 12.15 20.56 -3.68
N ILE A 199 11.18 21.43 -3.47
CA ILE A 199 10.56 21.68 -2.16
C ILE A 199 9.06 21.48 -2.34
N GLY A 200 8.43 20.68 -1.45
CA GLY A 200 7.00 20.49 -1.37
C GLY A 200 6.53 20.63 0.07
N LEU A 201 5.47 21.39 0.28
CA LEU A 201 4.80 21.58 1.57
C LEU A 201 3.31 21.36 1.38
N GLN A 202 2.71 20.45 2.15
CA GLN A 202 1.29 20.16 2.11
C GLN A 202 0.71 20.17 3.52
N ALA A 203 -0.45 20.79 3.68
CA ALA A 203 -1.26 20.74 4.90
C ALA A 203 -2.67 20.29 4.53
N GLY A 204 -3.25 19.40 5.33
CA GLY A 204 -4.58 18.83 5.11
C GLY A 204 -5.39 18.78 6.40
N MET A 205 -6.71 18.93 6.28
CA MET A 205 -7.70 18.77 7.34
C MET A 205 -8.86 17.94 6.78
N TYR A 206 -9.44 17.06 7.61
CA TYR A 206 -10.60 16.25 7.24
C TYR A 206 -11.39 15.79 8.46
N ASP A 207 -12.70 16.03 8.44
CA ASP A 207 -13.60 15.61 9.52
C ASP A 207 -14.24 14.25 9.25
N GLY A 208 -14.34 13.84 7.96
CA GLY A 208 -15.00 12.60 7.56
C GLY A 208 -16.54 12.66 7.62
N PRO A 209 -17.22 11.65 7.05
CA PRO A 209 -18.68 11.58 7.05
C PRO A 209 -19.29 11.01 8.34
N TYR A 210 -18.48 10.75 9.35
CA TYR A 210 -18.85 10.07 10.59
C TYR A 210 -19.54 11.01 11.58
N ASP A 211 -20.30 10.46 12.53
CA ASP A 211 -20.91 11.21 13.62
C ASP A 211 -19.87 11.76 14.61
N LEU A 212 -18.76 11.05 14.75
CA LEU A 212 -17.54 11.54 15.39
C LEU A 212 -16.66 12.20 14.32
N ASP A 213 -16.51 13.51 14.38
CA ASP A 213 -15.56 14.21 13.52
C ASP A 213 -14.15 13.65 13.73
N GLN A 214 -13.46 13.24 12.64
CA GLN A 214 -12.10 12.71 12.74
C GLN A 214 -11.08 13.78 13.17
N ASP A 215 -11.39 15.06 13.02
CA ASP A 215 -10.49 16.19 13.32
C ASP A 215 -9.06 15.94 12.80
N ALA A 216 -8.94 15.24 11.66
CA ALA A 216 -7.65 14.83 11.12
C ALA A 216 -6.87 16.06 10.62
N GLU A 217 -5.71 16.34 11.22
CA GLU A 217 -4.80 17.41 10.83
C GLU A 217 -3.45 16.83 10.39
N SER A 218 -3.11 16.97 9.11
CA SER A 218 -1.90 16.41 8.53
C SER A 218 -0.97 17.44 7.92
N TYR A 219 0.34 17.24 8.10
CA TYR A 219 1.39 18.08 7.55
C TYR A 219 2.46 17.23 6.88
N ARG A 220 2.81 17.58 5.65
CA ARG A 220 3.85 16.89 4.87
C ARG A 220 4.85 17.91 4.34
N ALA A 221 6.14 17.57 4.41
CA ALA A 221 7.22 18.37 3.87
C ALA A 221 8.22 17.48 3.14
N LEU A 222 8.66 17.92 1.97
CA LEU A 222 9.70 17.27 1.17
C LEU A 222 10.73 18.30 0.72
N MET A 223 12.00 17.99 0.93
CA MET A 223 13.13 18.69 0.31
C MET A 223 13.99 17.66 -0.41
N ARG A 224 14.18 17.81 -1.72
CA ARG A 224 14.95 16.88 -2.54
C ARG A 224 15.92 17.64 -3.45
N TYR A 225 17.19 17.50 -3.21
CA TYR A 225 18.22 18.03 -4.08
C TYR A 225 18.71 16.97 -5.04
N ASN A 226 18.61 17.22 -6.33
CA ASN A 226 19.12 16.33 -7.37
C ASN A 226 20.16 17.06 -8.24
N GLN A 227 21.32 16.41 -8.43
CA GLN A 227 22.38 16.89 -9.31
C GLN A 227 22.87 15.75 -10.20
N GLY A 228 22.82 15.94 -11.52
CA GLY A 228 23.31 14.99 -12.50
C GLY A 228 22.19 14.42 -13.35
N THR A 229 22.37 13.17 -13.80
CA THR A 229 21.46 12.42 -14.67
C THR A 229 21.00 11.13 -13.98
N PRO A 230 20.00 10.41 -14.52
CA PRO A 230 19.61 9.11 -13.98
C PRO A 230 20.76 8.08 -13.90
N ARG A 231 21.82 8.23 -14.71
CA ARG A 231 22.97 7.31 -14.75
C ARG A 231 24.20 7.80 -14.00
N GLY A 232 24.28 9.09 -13.69
CA GLY A 232 25.42 9.65 -12.96
C GLY A 232 25.05 10.91 -12.22
N GLY A 233 25.06 10.86 -10.90
CA GLY A 233 24.65 11.99 -10.10
C GLY A 233 24.54 11.69 -8.61
N PHE A 234 23.99 12.67 -7.92
CA PHE A 234 23.76 12.65 -6.49
C PHE A 234 22.35 13.15 -6.20
N THR A 235 21.66 12.47 -5.31
CA THR A 235 20.36 12.91 -4.79
C THR A 235 20.38 12.88 -3.26
N ALA A 236 19.88 13.93 -2.64
CA ALA A 236 19.69 14.01 -1.20
C ALA A 236 18.24 14.43 -0.91
N SER A 237 17.53 13.70 -0.06
CA SER A 237 16.15 13.99 0.29
C SER A 237 15.99 14.05 1.81
N LEU A 238 15.15 14.99 2.27
CA LEU A 238 14.62 15.06 3.63
C LEU A 238 13.10 15.10 3.52
N ALA A 239 12.40 14.28 4.30
CA ALA A 239 10.95 14.30 4.37
C ALA A 239 10.48 14.29 5.82
N GLY A 240 9.36 14.98 6.06
CA GLY A 240 8.69 15.03 7.35
C GLY A 240 7.19 14.86 7.17
N TYR A 241 6.57 14.13 8.10
CA TYR A 241 5.14 13.89 8.17
C TYR A 241 4.67 13.91 9.60
N ALA A 242 3.52 14.49 9.81
CA ALA A 242 2.81 14.49 11.09
C ALA A 242 1.31 14.46 10.83
N ILE A 243 0.57 13.69 11.63
CA ILE A 243 -0.89 13.68 11.68
C ILE A 243 -1.35 13.44 13.10
N ASP A 244 -2.44 14.12 13.48
CA ASP A 244 -3.25 13.85 14.66
C ASP A 244 -4.67 13.62 14.19
N TYR A 245 -5.38 12.62 14.78
CA TYR A 245 -6.72 12.24 14.32
C TYR A 245 -7.54 11.50 15.38
N GLN A 246 -8.87 11.55 15.23
CA GLN A 246 -9.81 10.63 15.87
C GLN A 246 -10.19 9.54 14.87
N ALA A 247 -10.55 8.35 15.35
CA ALA A 247 -10.87 7.21 14.51
C ALA A 247 -12.21 6.62 14.91
N PRO A 248 -13.25 6.69 14.06
CA PRO A 248 -14.38 5.80 14.17
C PRO A 248 -13.91 4.41 13.68
N ASP A 249 -13.58 3.52 14.63
CA ASP A 249 -13.21 2.14 14.30
C ASP A 249 -14.42 1.33 13.81
N GLN A 250 -14.27 0.02 13.55
CA GLN A 250 -15.37 -0.84 13.10
C GLN A 250 -16.50 -0.85 14.12
N ILE A 251 -17.73 -0.97 13.67
CA ILE A 251 -18.93 -1.03 14.51
C ILE A 251 -19.69 -2.34 14.30
N PRO A 252 -20.31 -2.93 15.34
CA PRO A 252 -21.07 -4.17 15.21
C PRO A 252 -22.39 -3.93 14.48
N GLN A 253 -22.72 -4.81 13.52
CA GLN A 253 -23.91 -4.71 12.69
C GLN A 253 -25.19 -4.66 13.53
N ARG A 254 -25.23 -5.42 14.63
CA ARG A 254 -26.40 -5.44 15.53
C ARG A 254 -26.72 -4.09 16.18
N ALA A 255 -25.70 -3.24 16.42
CA ALA A 255 -25.94 -1.91 16.97
C ALA A 255 -26.70 -1.01 16.00
N VAL A 256 -26.38 -1.14 14.70
CA VAL A 256 -27.07 -0.44 13.62
C VAL A 256 -28.47 -1.02 13.40
N GLU A 257 -28.63 -2.36 13.38
CA GLU A 257 -29.92 -3.02 13.20
C GLU A 257 -30.91 -2.72 14.33
N GLN A 258 -30.40 -2.56 15.56
CA GLN A 258 -31.20 -2.16 16.73
C GLN A 258 -31.52 -0.65 16.75
N GLY A 259 -30.86 0.14 15.91
CA GLY A 259 -31.01 1.60 15.84
C GLY A 259 -30.39 2.34 17.03
N SER A 260 -29.43 1.72 17.72
CA SER A 260 -28.68 2.38 18.81
C SER A 260 -27.62 3.35 18.28
N ILE A 261 -27.05 3.05 17.12
CA ILE A 261 -26.16 3.94 16.34
C ILE A 261 -26.54 3.86 14.87
N ASP A 262 -26.15 4.85 14.05
CA ASP A 262 -26.30 4.75 12.60
C ASP A 262 -25.04 4.16 11.94
N PRO A 263 -25.05 3.85 10.63
CA PRO A 263 -23.90 3.24 9.95
C PRO A 263 -22.61 4.04 10.00
N PHE A 264 -22.67 5.34 10.25
CA PHE A 264 -21.53 6.23 10.43
C PHE A 264 -21.32 6.62 11.90
N GLY A 265 -21.94 5.88 12.82
CA GLY A 265 -21.79 6.07 14.25
C GLY A 265 -20.44 5.56 14.79
N PHE A 266 -20.25 5.67 16.08
CA PHE A 266 -19.08 5.21 16.82
C PHE A 266 -19.52 4.67 18.18
N ILE A 267 -18.66 3.90 18.84
CA ILE A 267 -18.90 3.39 20.20
C ILE A 267 -17.93 4.07 21.17
N ASP A 268 -16.62 4.01 20.95
CA ASP A 268 -15.65 4.78 21.74
C ASP A 268 -15.32 6.13 21.03
N PRO A 269 -15.66 7.27 21.65
CA PRO A 269 -15.34 8.59 21.08
C PRO A 269 -13.88 8.97 21.30
N THR A 270 -13.08 8.13 21.96
CA THR A 270 -11.70 8.43 22.33
C THR A 270 -10.67 7.65 21.50
N ASP A 271 -11.11 6.82 20.54
CA ASP A 271 -10.22 6.14 19.60
C ASP A 271 -9.55 7.12 18.63
N GLY A 272 -8.39 6.74 18.09
CA GLY A 272 -7.60 7.59 17.20
C GLY A 272 -6.12 7.53 17.51
N GLY A 273 -5.37 8.57 17.15
CA GLY A 273 -3.94 8.53 17.42
C GLY A 273 -3.15 9.68 16.81
N ASP A 274 -1.84 9.54 16.89
CA ASP A 274 -0.91 10.42 16.19
C ASP A 274 0.27 9.64 15.57
N VAL A 275 0.74 10.15 14.43
CA VAL A 275 1.89 9.60 13.73
C VAL A 275 2.89 10.71 13.42
N ARG A 276 4.16 10.43 13.65
CA ARG A 276 5.28 11.31 13.28
C ARG A 276 6.34 10.50 12.52
N ARG A 277 6.74 10.97 11.33
CA ARG A 277 7.78 10.34 10.54
C ARG A 277 8.74 11.39 9.96
N TYR A 278 10.03 11.18 10.16
CA TYR A 278 11.09 11.98 9.57
C TYR A 278 12.08 11.06 8.89
N SER A 279 12.52 11.40 7.68
CA SER A 279 13.48 10.57 6.95
C SER A 279 14.51 11.41 6.21
N ALA A 280 15.70 10.83 6.07
CA ALA A 280 16.79 11.34 5.25
C ALA A 280 17.27 10.23 4.32
N ASN A 281 17.52 10.57 3.05
CA ASN A 281 17.98 9.64 2.03
C ASN A 281 19.08 10.29 1.19
N LEU A 282 20.18 9.56 0.98
CA LEU A 282 21.30 9.97 0.13
C LEU A 282 21.56 8.90 -0.90
N GLU A 283 21.63 9.27 -2.17
CA GLU A 283 21.90 8.35 -3.27
C GLU A 283 23.03 8.90 -4.16
N TRP A 284 24.01 8.05 -4.46
CA TRP A 284 25.01 8.29 -5.48
C TRP A 284 24.89 7.28 -6.61
N ARG A 285 25.02 7.76 -7.82
CA ARG A 285 24.96 6.99 -9.06
C ARG A 285 26.14 7.32 -9.92
N GLY A 286 26.69 6.32 -10.60
CA GLY A 286 27.80 6.56 -11.51
C GLY A 286 27.86 5.55 -12.64
N GLU A 287 28.29 6.04 -13.82
CA GLU A 287 28.72 5.18 -14.91
C GLU A 287 30.15 4.75 -14.70
N ALA A 288 30.46 3.55 -15.13
CA ALA A 288 31.81 3.04 -15.18
C ALA A 288 31.99 2.18 -16.42
N GLN A 289 33.22 1.82 -16.76
CA GLN A 289 33.52 0.98 -17.91
C GLN A 289 32.63 -0.29 -17.86
N ALA A 290 31.85 -0.51 -18.90
CA ALA A 290 30.94 -1.63 -19.05
C ALA A 290 29.78 -1.75 -18.02
N GLY A 291 29.30 -0.63 -17.45
CA GLY A 291 28.14 -0.69 -16.57
C GLY A 291 27.93 0.55 -15.71
N HIS A 292 27.12 0.41 -14.66
CA HIS A 292 26.83 1.49 -13.72
C HIS A 292 26.77 0.95 -12.28
N TRP A 293 26.77 1.86 -11.33
CA TRP A 293 26.62 1.55 -9.91
C TRP A 293 25.68 2.55 -9.24
N ARG A 294 25.09 2.12 -8.13
CA ARG A 294 24.27 2.94 -7.24
C ARG A 294 24.58 2.58 -5.79
N VAL A 295 24.73 3.59 -4.96
CA VAL A 295 24.88 3.45 -3.51
C VAL A 295 23.88 4.40 -2.86
N GLN A 296 23.11 3.89 -1.94
CA GLN A 296 22.10 4.61 -1.20
C GLN A 296 22.25 4.35 0.29
N THR A 297 22.08 5.37 1.11
CA THR A 297 21.96 5.25 2.56
C THR A 297 20.78 6.07 3.03
N TYR A 298 20.09 5.57 4.06
CA TYR A 298 18.94 6.24 4.62
C TYR A 298 18.90 6.14 6.14
N ALA A 299 18.20 7.10 6.74
CA ALA A 299 17.83 7.11 8.15
C ALA A 299 16.39 7.55 8.30
N MET A 300 15.67 7.00 9.27
CA MET A 300 14.29 7.34 9.56
C MET A 300 14.08 7.34 11.08
N ARG A 301 13.29 8.30 11.56
CA ARG A 301 12.68 8.32 12.87
C ARG A 301 11.18 8.20 12.69
N TYR A 302 10.54 7.29 13.44
CA TYR A 302 9.11 7.05 13.38
C TYR A 302 8.53 6.92 14.79
N ARG A 303 7.31 7.43 14.97
CA ARG A 303 6.53 7.24 16.20
C ARG A 303 5.06 7.10 15.83
N LEU A 304 4.39 6.16 16.51
CA LEU A 304 2.96 5.92 16.49
C LEU A 304 2.44 5.85 17.92
N ASP A 305 1.36 6.58 18.19
CA ASP A 305 0.46 6.38 19.32
C ASP A 305 -0.92 6.09 18.72
N LEU A 306 -1.44 4.86 18.89
CA LEU A 306 -2.72 4.42 18.32
C LEU A 306 -3.60 3.85 19.42
N TYR A 307 -4.80 4.40 19.55
CA TYR A 307 -5.84 3.97 20.50
C TYR A 307 -6.99 3.36 19.69
N SER A 308 -7.40 2.15 20.05
CA SER A 308 -8.50 1.39 19.43
C SER A 308 -9.29 0.62 20.46
N ASP A 309 -10.58 0.44 20.21
CA ASP A 309 -11.47 -0.40 21.00
C ASP A 309 -12.35 -1.23 20.06
N PHE A 310 -12.21 -2.56 20.10
CA PHE A 310 -12.95 -3.48 19.23
C PHE A 310 -13.97 -4.33 19.98
N THR A 311 -13.79 -4.53 21.30
CA THR A 311 -14.64 -5.39 22.12
C THR A 311 -15.56 -4.62 23.05
N TYR A 312 -15.28 -3.35 23.27
CA TYR A 312 -16.01 -2.29 23.97
C TYR A 312 -16.21 -2.56 25.47
N PHE A 313 -17.20 -3.39 25.84
CA PHE A 313 -17.58 -3.70 27.24
C PHE A 313 -17.40 -5.19 27.55
N LEU A 314 -16.57 -5.92 26.80
CA LEU A 314 -16.43 -7.38 26.96
C LEU A 314 -15.73 -7.74 28.27
N SER A 315 -14.72 -7.00 28.67
CA SER A 315 -13.98 -7.21 29.93
C SER A 315 -14.73 -6.68 31.16
N ASP A 316 -15.39 -5.53 31.05
CA ASP A 316 -16.23 -4.95 32.11
C ASP A 316 -17.62 -4.59 31.56
N PRO A 317 -18.70 -5.08 32.21
CA PRO A 317 -20.05 -4.86 31.75
C PRO A 317 -20.51 -3.39 31.71
N GLY A 318 -19.89 -2.47 32.45
CA GLY A 318 -20.27 -1.07 32.50
C GLY A 318 -21.76 -0.78 32.71
N ASP A 319 -22.12 0.41 33.03
CA ASP A 319 -23.50 0.91 32.94
C ASP A 319 -23.75 1.59 31.58
N ALA A 320 -25.00 1.78 31.19
CA ALA A 320 -25.36 2.33 29.87
C ALA A 320 -24.83 3.76 29.58
N ASP A 321 -24.43 4.47 30.64
CA ASP A 321 -23.88 5.83 30.58
C ASP A 321 -22.33 5.84 30.68
N ASP A 322 -21.69 4.67 30.87
CA ASP A 322 -20.23 4.54 30.96
C ASP A 322 -19.59 4.55 29.56
N LEU A 323 -18.35 5.00 29.48
CA LEU A 323 -17.53 4.83 28.26
C LEU A 323 -16.96 3.41 28.23
N PRO A 324 -16.68 2.85 27.03
CA PRO A 324 -16.04 1.55 26.89
C PRO A 324 -14.71 1.45 27.66
N ASP A 325 -14.40 0.25 28.16
CA ASP A 325 -13.24 -0.03 29.02
C ASP A 325 -12.18 -0.91 28.34
N ASP A 326 -12.48 -1.44 27.15
CA ASP A 326 -11.60 -2.37 26.43
C ASP A 326 -10.59 -1.66 25.52
N GLN A 327 -10.51 -0.32 25.62
CA GLN A 327 -9.57 0.46 24.82
C GLN A 327 -8.13 0.08 25.14
N PHE A 328 -7.32 -0.02 24.10
CA PHE A 328 -5.88 -0.25 24.20
C PHE A 328 -5.09 0.75 23.38
N GLU A 329 -3.84 0.95 23.79
CA GLU A 329 -2.85 1.74 23.06
C GLU A 329 -1.79 0.83 22.47
N GLN A 330 -1.55 0.98 21.17
CA GLN A 330 -0.41 0.43 20.46
C GLN A 330 0.61 1.54 20.25
N PHE A 331 1.79 1.34 20.80
CA PHE A 331 2.85 2.34 20.80
C PHE A 331 4.08 1.84 20.05
N ASP A 332 4.69 2.71 19.26
CA ASP A 332 5.94 2.41 18.56
C ASP A 332 6.80 3.68 18.45
N ASP A 333 8.04 3.60 18.91
CA ASP A 333 9.06 4.65 18.75
C ASP A 333 10.37 4.04 18.28
N ARG A 334 10.79 4.37 17.04
CA ARG A 334 11.95 3.74 16.42
C ARG A 334 12.84 4.66 15.60
N GLU A 335 14.07 4.18 15.45
CA GLU A 335 15.03 4.67 14.47
C GLU A 335 15.39 3.53 13.51
N VAL A 336 15.46 3.84 12.21
CA VAL A 336 15.81 2.88 11.16
C VAL A 336 16.97 3.44 10.35
N TYR A 337 17.95 2.59 10.07
CA TYR A 337 19.12 2.93 9.26
C TYR A 337 19.35 1.86 8.19
N GLY A 338 19.79 2.26 7.01
CA GLY A 338 20.10 1.27 5.98
C GLY A 338 21.07 1.74 4.91
N LEU A 339 21.59 0.74 4.22
CA LEU A 339 22.51 0.88 3.09
C LEU A 339 22.10 -0.09 1.99
N ASN A 340 21.97 0.44 0.77
CA ASN A 340 21.76 -0.35 -0.44
C ASN A 340 22.91 -0.01 -1.42
N ALA A 341 23.66 -0.98 -1.88
CA ALA A 341 24.68 -0.80 -2.87
C ALA A 341 24.54 -1.84 -3.97
N ARG A 342 24.53 -1.41 -5.23
CA ARG A 342 24.46 -2.32 -6.36
C ARG A 342 25.41 -1.90 -7.48
N ARG A 343 25.90 -2.91 -8.21
CA ARG A 343 26.73 -2.77 -9.39
C ARG A 343 26.20 -3.63 -10.51
N TYR A 344 26.03 -3.05 -11.67
CA TYR A 344 25.68 -3.74 -12.91
C TYR A 344 26.88 -3.72 -13.88
N TRP A 345 27.12 -4.85 -14.55
CA TRP A 345 28.11 -5.04 -15.60
C TRP A 345 27.47 -5.59 -16.86
N ARG A 346 27.87 -5.07 -18.01
CA ARG A 346 27.70 -5.75 -19.29
C ARG A 346 28.87 -6.69 -19.47
N LEU A 347 28.57 -7.97 -19.61
CA LEU A 347 29.61 -9.00 -19.72
C LEU A 347 29.99 -9.22 -21.19
N PRO A 348 31.28 -9.39 -21.51
CA PRO A 348 31.78 -9.58 -22.88
C PRO A 348 31.65 -11.05 -23.34
N PHE A 349 30.48 -11.67 -23.11
CA PHE A 349 30.20 -13.01 -23.62
C PHE A 349 29.76 -12.98 -25.08
N GLY A 350 29.75 -14.13 -25.77
CA GLY A 350 29.34 -14.22 -27.17
C GLY A 350 27.86 -13.85 -27.42
N VAL A 351 27.07 -13.72 -26.38
CA VAL A 351 25.70 -13.20 -26.39
C VAL A 351 25.57 -11.97 -25.47
N PRO A 352 24.66 -11.04 -25.74
CA PRO A 352 24.42 -9.91 -24.85
C PRO A 352 24.09 -10.40 -23.44
N SER A 353 24.91 -10.02 -22.45
CA SER A 353 24.82 -10.54 -21.10
C SER A 353 25.01 -9.42 -20.08
N GLY A 354 24.26 -9.48 -19.00
CA GLY A 354 24.31 -8.58 -17.86
C GLY A 354 24.51 -9.34 -16.55
N LEU A 355 25.22 -8.73 -15.61
CA LEU A 355 25.36 -9.21 -14.24
C LEU A 355 25.10 -8.04 -13.28
N GLU A 356 24.15 -8.18 -12.39
CA GLU A 356 23.97 -7.30 -11.24
C GLU A 356 24.39 -8.03 -9.96
N VAL A 357 25.11 -7.34 -9.09
CA VAL A 357 25.42 -7.79 -7.74
C VAL A 357 25.11 -6.65 -6.79
N GLY A 358 24.48 -6.96 -5.66
CA GLY A 358 24.14 -5.97 -4.66
C GLY A 358 24.27 -6.47 -3.24
N VAL A 359 24.37 -5.50 -2.34
CA VAL A 359 24.38 -5.67 -0.89
C VAL A 359 23.33 -4.73 -0.32
N GLN A 360 22.51 -5.23 0.61
CA GLN A 360 21.51 -4.46 1.33
C GLN A 360 21.71 -4.71 2.82
N SER A 361 21.54 -3.66 3.63
CA SER A 361 21.51 -3.79 5.08
C SER A 361 20.47 -2.87 5.68
N ARG A 362 19.85 -3.32 6.76
CA ARG A 362 18.90 -2.53 7.54
C ARG A 362 19.08 -2.83 9.03
N TYR A 363 18.95 -1.80 9.85
CA TYR A 363 18.99 -1.87 11.29
C TYR A 363 17.88 -1.01 11.87
N ASP A 364 17.02 -1.63 12.68
CA ASP A 364 15.92 -0.99 13.41
C ASP A 364 16.26 -1.02 14.90
N ASP A 365 16.12 0.12 15.58
CA ASP A 365 16.25 0.28 17.03
C ASP A 365 14.94 0.83 17.58
N ILE A 366 14.14 -0.02 18.24
CA ILE A 366 12.78 0.27 18.68
C ILE A 366 12.78 0.45 20.20
N LYS A 367 12.36 1.63 20.69
CA LYS A 367 12.51 2.02 22.11
C LYS A 367 11.38 2.97 22.59
N PRO A 368 10.28 2.46 23.09
CA PRO A 368 9.80 1.08 23.12
C PRO A 368 8.86 0.74 21.95
N VAL A 369 8.46 -0.53 21.89
CA VAL A 369 7.23 -1.00 21.26
C VAL A 369 6.36 -1.62 22.34
N GLY A 370 5.06 -1.28 22.40
CA GLY A 370 4.22 -1.71 23.50
C GLY A 370 2.74 -1.82 23.18
N LEU A 371 2.05 -2.59 24.03
CA LEU A 371 0.60 -2.70 24.12
C LEU A 371 0.18 -2.41 25.55
N TYR A 372 -0.74 -1.46 25.71
CA TYR A 372 -1.21 -1.01 27.02
C TYR A 372 -2.73 -0.98 27.02
N LEU A 373 -3.36 -1.43 28.09
CA LEU A 373 -4.78 -1.15 28.31
C LEU A 373 -4.95 0.31 28.70
N THR A 374 -5.94 0.95 28.13
CA THR A 374 -6.22 2.36 28.34
C THR A 374 -7.69 2.60 28.63
N GLN A 375 -7.99 3.71 29.25
CA GLN A 375 -9.32 4.26 29.40
C GLN A 375 -9.26 5.75 29.05
N GLN A 376 -9.98 6.18 28.04
CA GLN A 376 -9.95 7.57 27.55
C GLN A 376 -8.50 8.03 27.26
N ARG A 377 -7.73 7.21 26.53
CA ARG A 377 -6.31 7.42 26.17
C ARG A 377 -5.36 7.54 27.38
N ARG A 378 -5.74 7.02 28.56
CA ARG A 378 -4.88 6.98 29.74
C ARG A 378 -4.52 5.53 30.06
N ARG A 379 -3.26 5.22 30.06
CA ARG A 379 -2.75 3.88 30.39
C ARG A 379 -3.21 3.48 31.81
N SER A 380 -3.90 2.35 31.90
CA SER A 380 -4.33 1.70 33.14
C SER A 380 -3.38 0.56 33.53
N SER A 381 -2.91 -0.20 32.54
CA SER A 381 -1.95 -1.29 32.76
C SER A 381 -1.11 -1.54 31.49
N THR A 382 0.04 -2.18 31.68
CA THR A 382 0.90 -2.66 30.60
C THR A 382 0.57 -4.11 30.31
N VAL A 383 0.22 -4.44 29.06
CA VAL A 383 0.13 -5.82 28.59
C VAL A 383 1.53 -6.31 28.23
N ARG A 384 2.29 -5.52 27.46
CA ARG A 384 3.70 -5.76 27.14
C ARG A 384 4.43 -4.48 26.78
N GLU A 385 5.71 -4.40 27.12
CA GLU A 385 6.62 -3.34 26.67
C GLU A 385 7.99 -3.95 26.37
N ASP A 386 8.43 -3.80 25.11
CA ASP A 386 9.67 -4.39 24.66
C ASP A 386 10.61 -3.31 24.09
N ARG A 387 11.92 -3.56 24.20
CA ARG A 387 12.95 -2.92 23.38
C ARG A 387 13.45 -3.93 22.38
N VAL A 388 13.39 -3.59 21.11
CA VAL A 388 13.73 -4.50 20.03
C VAL A 388 14.83 -3.89 19.17
N ARG A 389 15.84 -4.71 18.84
CA ARG A 389 16.84 -4.39 17.84
C ARG A 389 16.84 -5.46 16.77
N GLU A 390 16.71 -5.03 15.53
CA GLU A 390 16.66 -5.92 14.38
C GLU A 390 17.72 -5.51 13.37
N GLY A 391 18.62 -6.43 13.04
CA GLY A 391 19.64 -6.22 12.03
C GLY A 391 19.48 -7.20 10.87
N SER A 392 19.68 -6.74 9.63
CA SER A 392 19.79 -7.65 8.49
C SER A 392 20.86 -7.24 7.51
N VAL A 393 21.46 -8.24 6.86
CA VAL A 393 22.37 -8.09 5.73
C VAL A 393 21.98 -9.08 4.65
N ALA A 394 21.87 -8.59 3.41
CA ALA A 394 21.62 -9.42 2.25
C ALA A 394 22.68 -9.21 1.18
N ILE A 395 23.02 -10.28 0.48
CA ILE A 395 23.84 -10.26 -0.74
C ILE A 395 23.05 -10.95 -1.84
N TYR A 396 22.98 -10.32 -3.00
CA TYR A 396 22.31 -10.93 -4.15
C TYR A 396 23.12 -10.78 -5.44
N ALA A 397 22.88 -11.70 -6.36
CA ALA A 397 23.38 -11.63 -7.72
C ALA A 397 22.29 -12.03 -8.71
N SER A 398 22.23 -11.35 -9.84
CA SER A 398 21.30 -11.65 -10.93
C SER A 398 22.04 -11.56 -12.27
N SER A 399 21.95 -12.62 -13.08
CA SER A 399 22.61 -12.70 -14.38
C SER A 399 21.57 -12.91 -15.49
N THR A 400 21.54 -11.98 -16.46
CA THR A 400 20.64 -11.99 -17.60
C THR A 400 21.40 -12.30 -18.87
N GLN A 401 20.94 -13.25 -19.67
CA GLN A 401 21.49 -13.63 -20.98
C GLN A 401 20.44 -13.58 -22.06
N GLN A 402 20.68 -12.85 -23.14
CA GLN A 402 19.90 -12.87 -24.38
C GLN A 402 20.49 -13.91 -25.31
N TRP A 403 20.01 -15.14 -25.24
CA TRP A 403 20.57 -16.29 -26.01
C TRP A 403 20.31 -16.18 -27.52
N THR A 404 19.11 -15.75 -27.85
CA THR A 404 18.66 -15.50 -29.23
C THR A 404 17.76 -14.26 -29.23
N ASP A 405 17.35 -13.78 -30.40
CA ASP A 405 16.40 -12.66 -30.51
C ASP A 405 15.03 -12.97 -29.87
N TRP A 406 14.73 -14.24 -29.63
CA TRP A 406 13.45 -14.70 -29.11
C TRP A 406 13.54 -15.43 -27.77
N PHE A 407 14.75 -15.62 -27.18
CA PHE A 407 14.91 -16.30 -25.90
C PHE A 407 15.89 -15.58 -24.99
N ARG A 408 15.43 -15.25 -23.80
CA ARG A 408 16.21 -14.64 -22.71
C ARG A 408 15.98 -15.40 -21.42
N SER A 409 17.05 -15.57 -20.63
CA SER A 409 16.97 -16.10 -19.28
C SER A 409 17.57 -15.12 -18.27
N THR A 410 16.99 -15.10 -17.07
CA THR A 410 17.58 -14.43 -15.89
C THR A 410 17.66 -15.44 -14.76
N LEU A 411 18.87 -15.63 -14.24
CA LEU A 411 19.14 -16.44 -13.06
C LEU A 411 19.53 -15.51 -11.91
N GLY A 412 18.88 -15.67 -10.78
CA GLY A 412 19.15 -14.88 -9.57
C GLY A 412 19.33 -15.75 -8.34
N VAL A 413 20.09 -15.25 -7.41
CA VAL A 413 20.22 -15.82 -6.06
C VAL A 413 20.37 -14.70 -5.06
N ARG A 414 19.73 -14.86 -3.91
CA ARG A 414 19.78 -13.93 -2.78
C ARG A 414 19.99 -14.72 -1.50
N GLY A 415 20.89 -14.26 -0.64
CA GLY A 415 21.09 -14.77 0.72
C GLY A 415 20.89 -13.65 1.72
N ASP A 416 20.09 -13.91 2.74
CA ASP A 416 19.75 -12.98 3.81
C ASP A 416 20.17 -13.57 5.16
N LEU A 417 20.66 -12.71 6.05
CA LEU A 417 20.98 -13.01 7.45
C LEU A 417 20.25 -11.99 8.32
N TYR A 418 19.51 -12.47 9.32
CA TYR A 418 18.77 -11.68 10.29
C TYR A 418 19.26 -11.93 11.71
N LEU A 419 19.25 -10.87 12.51
CA LEU A 419 19.61 -10.87 13.92
C LEU A 419 18.55 -10.11 14.69
N PHE A 420 17.98 -10.74 15.70
CA PHE A 420 16.96 -10.18 16.60
C PHE A 420 17.50 -10.14 18.03
N ASP A 421 17.21 -9.06 18.75
CA ASP A 421 17.53 -8.86 20.16
C ASP A 421 16.33 -8.20 20.81
N VAL A 422 15.64 -8.94 21.70
CA VAL A 422 14.43 -8.52 22.41
C VAL A 422 14.73 -8.42 23.89
N ASN A 423 14.44 -7.28 24.48
CA ASN A 423 14.47 -7.06 25.92
C ASN A 423 13.08 -6.65 26.39
N SER A 424 12.34 -7.63 26.91
CA SER A 424 10.95 -7.52 27.32
C SER A 424 10.84 -7.14 28.80
N ASP A 425 9.75 -6.45 29.17
CA ASP A 425 9.34 -6.27 30.57
C ASP A 425 9.01 -7.59 31.25
N LEU A 426 8.55 -8.61 30.50
CA LEU A 426 8.46 -9.99 30.96
C LEU A 426 9.76 -10.73 30.60
N ALA A 427 10.63 -10.93 31.61
CA ALA A 427 11.98 -11.43 31.39
C ALA A 427 12.06 -12.78 30.63
N ALA A 428 11.05 -13.64 30.73
CA ALA A 428 10.97 -14.90 30.00
C ALA A 428 10.91 -14.69 28.47
N ASN A 429 10.35 -13.57 28.02
CA ASN A 429 10.21 -13.23 26.60
C ASN A 429 11.42 -12.49 26.04
N SER A 430 12.47 -12.27 26.85
CA SER A 430 13.72 -11.65 26.42
C SER A 430 14.64 -12.69 25.79
N GLY A 431 15.26 -12.35 24.65
CA GLY A 431 16.16 -13.29 23.99
C GLY A 431 16.86 -12.70 22.77
N ASN A 432 17.70 -13.53 22.15
CA ASN A 432 18.37 -13.22 20.90
C ASN A 432 18.17 -14.38 19.94
N GLU A 433 17.69 -14.05 18.73
CA GLU A 433 17.50 -15.02 17.68
C GLU A 433 18.27 -14.62 16.41
N LYS A 434 18.63 -15.60 15.61
CA LYS A 434 19.24 -15.37 14.28
C LYS A 434 18.78 -16.43 13.30
N ASP A 435 18.56 -16.01 12.08
CA ASP A 435 18.23 -16.94 11.00
C ASP A 435 18.82 -16.47 9.67
N SER A 436 18.89 -17.39 8.72
CA SER A 436 19.38 -17.10 7.37
C SER A 436 18.62 -17.88 6.32
N ILE A 437 18.36 -17.25 5.19
CA ILE A 437 17.62 -17.86 4.10
C ILE A 437 18.31 -17.64 2.76
N LEU A 438 18.27 -18.65 1.89
CA LEU A 438 18.73 -18.58 0.51
C LEU A 438 17.52 -18.65 -0.42
N SER A 439 17.42 -17.72 -1.38
CA SER A 439 16.28 -17.55 -2.27
C SER A 439 16.72 -17.56 -3.74
N PRO A 440 16.66 -18.72 -4.44
CA PRO A 440 16.92 -18.82 -5.87
C PRO A 440 15.78 -18.22 -6.70
N LYS A 441 16.13 -17.69 -7.89
CA LYS A 441 15.21 -17.05 -8.84
C LYS A 441 15.51 -17.52 -10.25
N LEU A 442 14.45 -17.71 -11.04
CA LEU A 442 14.54 -18.06 -12.47
C LEU A 442 13.44 -17.32 -13.23
N ALA A 443 13.82 -16.61 -14.28
CA ALA A 443 12.89 -16.08 -15.26
C ALA A 443 13.32 -16.46 -16.67
N LEU A 444 12.38 -17.01 -17.44
CA LEU A 444 12.55 -17.36 -18.85
C LEU A 444 11.54 -16.56 -19.67
N VAL A 445 12.03 -15.84 -20.69
CA VAL A 445 11.21 -15.01 -21.57
C VAL A 445 11.38 -15.47 -23.00
N PHE A 446 10.25 -15.73 -23.66
CA PHE A 446 10.19 -16.20 -25.04
C PHE A 446 9.45 -15.18 -25.90
N GLY A 447 9.96 -14.90 -27.10
CA GLY A 447 9.45 -13.91 -28.04
C GLY A 447 10.36 -12.66 -28.06
N PRO A 448 9.92 -11.55 -28.71
CA PRO A 448 8.54 -11.29 -29.15
C PRO A 448 8.20 -11.97 -30.50
N TRP A 449 7.08 -12.70 -30.54
CA TRP A 449 6.45 -13.11 -31.80
C TRP A 449 5.18 -12.28 -32.03
N GLN A 450 5.11 -11.55 -33.12
CA GLN A 450 3.99 -10.62 -33.40
C GLN A 450 3.70 -9.68 -32.22
N ARG A 451 4.75 -9.11 -31.59
CA ARG A 451 4.67 -8.24 -30.41
C ARG A 451 4.07 -8.93 -29.17
N THR A 452 4.25 -10.24 -29.06
CA THR A 452 3.76 -11.05 -27.93
C THR A 452 4.95 -11.78 -27.29
N GLN A 453 5.07 -11.70 -25.97
CA GLN A 453 6.07 -12.38 -25.15
C GLN A 453 5.39 -13.33 -24.16
N PHE A 454 6.05 -14.45 -23.88
CA PHE A 454 5.65 -15.45 -22.90
C PHE A 454 6.69 -15.53 -21.81
N TYR A 455 6.22 -15.75 -20.59
CA TYR A 455 7.04 -15.75 -19.38
C TYR A 455 6.83 -17.03 -18.60
N LEU A 456 7.92 -17.60 -18.09
CA LEU A 456 7.92 -18.69 -17.13
C LEU A 456 8.85 -18.27 -15.97
N ASN A 457 8.28 -18.12 -14.80
CA ASN A 457 8.98 -17.68 -13.62
C ASN A 457 8.88 -18.69 -12.49
N PHE A 458 9.96 -18.81 -11.74
CA PHE A 458 10.03 -19.51 -10.48
C PHE A 458 10.90 -18.68 -9.53
N GLY A 459 10.51 -18.60 -8.26
CA GLY A 459 11.29 -17.92 -7.24
C GLY A 459 10.91 -18.34 -5.83
N GLU A 460 11.90 -18.29 -4.96
CA GLU A 460 11.68 -18.35 -3.52
C GLU A 460 11.80 -16.95 -2.94
N GLY A 461 10.95 -16.61 -2.00
CA GLY A 461 10.95 -15.38 -1.20
C GLY A 461 10.75 -15.72 0.27
N PHE A 462 10.54 -14.71 1.06
CA PHE A 462 10.28 -14.89 2.48
C PHE A 462 9.67 -13.61 3.08
N HIS A 463 9.10 -13.75 4.27
CA HIS A 463 8.93 -12.64 5.20
C HIS A 463 9.65 -12.92 6.52
N SER A 464 10.07 -11.85 7.20
CA SER A 464 10.54 -11.92 8.58
C SER A 464 9.36 -11.83 9.52
N ASN A 465 9.35 -12.61 10.59
CA ASN A 465 8.37 -12.49 11.65
C ASN A 465 8.76 -11.36 12.62
N ASP A 466 7.78 -10.89 13.39
CA ASP A 466 8.02 -9.93 14.47
C ASP A 466 9.00 -10.53 15.48
N ALA A 467 10.06 -9.80 15.79
CA ALA A 467 11.11 -10.28 16.71
C ALA A 467 10.56 -10.73 18.06
N ARG A 468 9.49 -10.09 18.55
CA ARG A 468 8.85 -10.40 19.81
C ARG A 468 8.18 -11.77 19.80
N GLY A 469 7.69 -12.21 18.64
CA GLY A 469 7.13 -13.55 18.43
C GLY A 469 8.21 -14.62 18.37
N THR A 470 9.45 -14.29 17.96
CA THR A 470 10.53 -15.27 17.86
C THR A 470 11.14 -15.66 19.22
N THR A 471 10.99 -14.81 20.23
CA THR A 471 11.54 -15.02 21.58
C THR A 471 10.48 -15.24 22.65
N ILE A 472 9.20 -15.31 22.27
CA ILE A 472 8.10 -15.48 23.21
C ILE A 472 8.14 -16.87 23.87
N GLU A 473 8.00 -16.91 25.19
CA GLU A 473 7.83 -18.13 25.99
C GLU A 473 6.51 -18.11 26.77
N ILE A 474 6.02 -16.90 27.07
CA ILE A 474 4.78 -16.68 27.82
C ILE A 474 3.95 -15.64 27.08
N ASP A 475 2.69 -15.96 26.80
CA ASP A 475 1.73 -15.02 26.25
C ASP A 475 1.47 -13.87 27.22
N PRO A 476 1.72 -12.60 26.86
CA PRO A 476 1.63 -11.48 27.79
C PRO A 476 0.22 -11.17 28.30
N ALA A 477 -0.82 -11.48 27.50
CA ALA A 477 -2.20 -11.20 27.86
C ALA A 477 -2.79 -12.26 28.79
N SER A 478 -2.54 -13.55 28.49
CA SER A 478 -3.08 -14.67 29.27
C SER A 478 -2.16 -15.17 30.40
N GLY A 479 -0.85 -14.90 30.31
CA GLY A 479 0.17 -15.44 31.22
C GLY A 479 0.43 -16.94 31.03
N LEU A 480 -0.08 -17.55 29.95
CA LEU A 480 0.11 -18.97 29.66
C LEU A 480 1.38 -19.17 28.79
N PRO A 481 1.97 -20.40 28.82
CA PRO A 481 3.06 -20.72 27.92
C PRO A 481 2.67 -20.51 26.44
N ALA A 482 3.57 -19.92 25.65
CA ALA A 482 3.41 -19.69 24.23
C ALA A 482 4.62 -20.26 23.47
N ASP A 483 4.40 -20.75 22.26
CA ASP A 483 5.47 -21.24 21.40
C ASP A 483 6.00 -20.09 20.51
N GLY A 484 7.33 -19.97 20.41
CA GLY A 484 7.97 -19.02 19.51
C GLY A 484 7.74 -19.36 18.05
N VAL A 485 7.78 -18.33 17.19
CA VAL A 485 7.66 -18.47 15.72
C VAL A 485 9.04 -18.50 15.05
N ASP A 486 9.13 -19.13 13.87
CA ASP A 486 10.35 -19.09 13.06
C ASP A 486 10.68 -17.65 12.67
N PRO A 487 11.95 -17.20 12.78
CA PRO A 487 12.32 -15.83 12.42
C PRO A 487 12.09 -15.47 10.96
N LEU A 488 12.27 -16.41 10.03
CA LEU A 488 12.10 -16.23 8.59
C LEU A 488 11.22 -17.33 8.00
N VAL A 489 10.13 -16.95 7.36
CA VAL A 489 9.17 -17.86 6.73
C VAL A 489 9.35 -17.86 5.22
N ARG A 490 9.59 -19.04 4.66
CA ARG A 490 9.81 -19.23 3.21
C ARG A 490 8.52 -19.20 2.43
N ALA A 491 8.56 -18.52 1.29
CA ALA A 491 7.54 -18.56 0.24
C ALA A 491 8.12 -19.09 -1.05
N ARG A 492 7.36 -19.92 -1.81
CA ARG A 492 7.72 -20.44 -3.12
C ARG A 492 6.68 -20.05 -4.14
N GLY A 493 7.10 -19.40 -5.23
CA GLY A 493 6.20 -18.91 -6.27
C GLY A 493 6.56 -19.40 -7.66
N GLY A 494 5.53 -19.60 -8.48
CA GLY A 494 5.65 -19.87 -9.90
C GLY A 494 4.61 -19.13 -10.72
N GLU A 495 4.96 -18.73 -11.94
CA GLU A 495 4.09 -17.98 -12.84
C GLU A 495 4.28 -18.40 -14.29
N LEU A 496 3.15 -18.55 -15.01
CA LEU A 496 3.08 -18.58 -16.46
C LEU A 496 2.38 -17.30 -16.93
N GLY A 497 3.06 -16.48 -17.74
CA GLY A 497 2.54 -15.20 -18.15
C GLY A 497 2.63 -14.96 -19.66
N ILE A 498 1.80 -14.03 -20.13
CA ILE A 498 1.80 -13.53 -21.50
C ILE A 498 1.58 -12.03 -21.50
N ASN A 499 2.40 -11.29 -22.26
CA ASN A 499 2.15 -9.89 -22.61
C ASN A 499 2.07 -9.75 -24.12
N SER A 500 1.05 -9.03 -24.59
CA SER A 500 0.82 -8.83 -26.02
C SER A 500 0.45 -7.38 -26.34
N ALA A 501 1.13 -6.81 -27.33
CA ALA A 501 0.77 -5.55 -28.01
C ALA A 501 0.47 -5.80 -29.49
N ALA A 502 -0.02 -7.00 -29.85
CA ALA A 502 -0.37 -7.37 -31.22
C ALA A 502 -1.52 -6.50 -31.79
N VAL A 503 -2.45 -6.08 -30.94
CA VAL A 503 -3.52 -5.15 -31.29
C VAL A 503 -3.00 -3.71 -31.22
N PRO A 504 -3.22 -2.86 -32.23
CA PRO A 504 -2.80 -1.48 -32.20
C PRO A 504 -3.37 -0.71 -30.99
N ASN A 505 -2.52 0.08 -30.33
CA ASN A 505 -2.87 0.89 -29.16
C ASN A 505 -3.44 0.10 -27.97
N MET A 506 -3.20 -1.22 -27.93
CA MET A 506 -3.66 -2.10 -26.86
C MET A 506 -2.48 -2.92 -26.31
N THR A 507 -2.42 -3.00 -24.99
CA THR A 507 -1.54 -3.92 -24.28
C THR A 507 -2.40 -4.85 -23.44
N LEU A 508 -2.16 -6.14 -23.55
CA LEU A 508 -2.83 -7.20 -22.77
C LEU A 508 -1.79 -7.94 -21.97
N SER A 509 -2.10 -8.22 -20.73
CA SER A 509 -1.34 -9.10 -19.86
C SER A 509 -2.27 -10.17 -19.28
N ALA A 510 -1.78 -11.42 -19.22
CA ALA A 510 -2.46 -12.48 -18.50
C ALA A 510 -1.43 -13.34 -17.77
N SER A 511 -1.75 -13.80 -16.58
CA SER A 511 -0.91 -14.71 -15.82
C SER A 511 -1.72 -15.77 -15.07
N LEU A 512 -1.11 -16.97 -14.97
CA LEU A 512 -1.47 -18.02 -14.05
C LEU A 512 -0.35 -18.12 -13.03
N TRP A 513 -0.68 -18.05 -11.76
CA TRP A 513 0.31 -18.01 -10.68
C TRP A 513 -0.06 -18.96 -9.53
N ALA A 514 0.96 -19.37 -8.79
CA ALA A 514 0.82 -20.12 -7.55
C ALA A 514 1.89 -19.68 -6.55
N LEU A 515 1.51 -19.62 -5.27
CA LEU A 515 2.37 -19.30 -4.11
C LEU A 515 2.09 -20.31 -3.00
N ASN A 516 3.15 -20.80 -2.37
CA ASN A 516 3.08 -21.66 -1.18
C ASN A 516 3.94 -21.03 -0.08
N PHE A 517 3.40 -20.98 1.13
CA PHE A 517 4.10 -20.52 2.33
C PHE A 517 4.30 -21.68 3.29
N ASP A 518 5.44 -21.70 3.96
CA ASP A 518 5.73 -22.72 4.97
C ASP A 518 4.95 -22.46 6.26
N SER A 519 4.52 -21.19 6.52
CA SER A 519 3.62 -20.79 7.60
C SER A 519 2.85 -19.51 7.17
N GLU A 520 1.62 -19.34 7.65
CA GLU A 520 0.91 -18.05 7.60
C GLU A 520 1.12 -17.29 8.88
N LEU A 521 1.13 -15.98 8.77
CA LEU A 521 0.98 -15.10 9.89
C LEU A 521 -0.47 -14.65 9.91
N VAL A 522 -1.21 -15.01 10.95
CA VAL A 522 -2.54 -14.46 11.23
C VAL A 522 -2.36 -13.44 12.35
N TYR A 523 -2.58 -12.17 12.05
CA TYR A 523 -2.64 -11.14 13.07
C TYR A 523 -3.96 -11.25 13.82
N VAL A 524 -3.87 -11.42 15.13
CA VAL A 524 -5.01 -11.36 16.04
C VAL A 524 -5.04 -9.96 16.63
N GLY A 525 -5.92 -9.10 16.10
CA GLY A 525 -5.96 -7.66 16.36
C GLY A 525 -5.95 -7.28 17.83
N ASP A 526 -6.71 -8.02 18.66
CA ASP A 526 -6.91 -7.69 20.07
C ASP A 526 -5.81 -8.25 20.98
N ALA A 527 -5.05 -9.23 20.53
CA ALA A 527 -3.97 -9.82 21.30
C ALA A 527 -2.65 -9.05 21.18
N GLY A 528 -2.53 -8.17 20.19
CA GLY A 528 -1.27 -7.50 19.85
C GLY A 528 -0.14 -8.50 19.58
N ALA A 529 -0.50 -9.71 19.15
CA ALA A 529 0.41 -10.82 18.89
C ALA A 529 0.05 -11.49 17.58
N SER A 530 1.07 -12.03 16.90
CA SER A 530 0.90 -12.84 15.71
C SER A 530 0.89 -14.30 16.12
N GLU A 531 -0.12 -15.05 15.69
CA GLU A 531 -0.18 -16.48 15.89
C GLU A 531 0.31 -17.20 14.61
N PRO A 532 1.26 -18.15 14.71
CA PRO A 532 1.63 -18.97 13.58
C PRO A 532 0.45 -19.88 13.24
N SER A 533 -0.13 -19.72 12.07
CA SER A 533 -1.00 -20.71 11.49
C SER A 533 -0.20 -21.59 10.55
N GLY A 534 -0.73 -22.77 10.18
CA GLY A 534 -0.05 -23.74 9.34
C GLY A 534 0.38 -23.22 7.98
N ALA A 535 0.97 -24.07 7.18
CA ALA A 535 1.35 -23.78 5.80
C ALA A 535 0.13 -23.35 4.97
N SER A 536 0.35 -22.55 3.94
CA SER A 536 -0.72 -22.09 3.07
C SER A 536 -0.40 -22.20 1.60
N GLN A 537 -1.45 -22.23 0.80
CA GLN A 537 -1.38 -22.31 -0.66
C GLN A 537 -2.31 -21.26 -1.28
N ARG A 538 -1.77 -20.53 -2.25
CA ARG A 538 -2.53 -19.58 -3.06
C ARG A 538 -2.29 -19.84 -4.54
N ARG A 539 -3.34 -19.70 -5.34
CA ARG A 539 -3.26 -19.80 -6.82
C ARG A 539 -4.31 -18.89 -7.44
N GLY A 540 -4.02 -18.41 -8.64
CA GLY A 540 -4.96 -17.52 -9.29
C GLY A 540 -4.67 -17.21 -10.74
N ILE A 541 -5.53 -16.34 -11.26
CA ILE A 541 -5.47 -15.83 -12.63
C ILE A 541 -5.55 -14.32 -12.53
N GLU A 542 -4.69 -13.63 -13.27
CA GLU A 542 -4.71 -12.18 -13.39
C GLU A 542 -4.80 -11.79 -14.87
N LEU A 543 -5.67 -10.85 -15.19
CA LEU A 543 -5.86 -10.29 -16.52
C LEU A 543 -5.76 -8.77 -16.41
N SER A 544 -4.99 -8.13 -17.28
CA SER A 544 -4.88 -6.67 -17.36
C SER A 544 -4.92 -6.24 -18.80
N ALA A 545 -5.66 -5.17 -19.09
CA ALA A 545 -5.78 -4.59 -20.41
C ALA A 545 -5.65 -3.07 -20.33
N TYR A 546 -4.81 -2.50 -21.17
CA TYR A 546 -4.79 -1.07 -21.44
C TYR A 546 -5.04 -0.85 -22.92
N TRP A 547 -6.04 -0.04 -23.27
CA TRP A 547 -6.43 0.20 -24.66
C TRP A 547 -6.74 1.68 -24.91
N ALA A 548 -6.09 2.28 -25.89
CA ALA A 548 -6.39 3.61 -26.37
C ALA A 548 -7.04 3.52 -27.76
N PRO A 549 -8.36 3.18 -27.85
CA PRO A 549 -9.05 3.01 -29.12
C PRO A 549 -9.08 4.29 -29.95
N LEU A 550 -9.08 5.42 -29.29
CA LEU A 550 -9.13 6.76 -29.87
C LEU A 550 -8.06 7.64 -29.23
N PRO A 551 -7.55 8.67 -29.94
CA PRO A 551 -6.54 9.57 -29.36
C PRO A 551 -7.00 10.32 -28.09
N TRP A 552 -8.29 10.34 -27.85
CA TRP A 552 -8.92 11.06 -26.75
C TRP A 552 -9.57 10.12 -25.69
N LEU A 553 -9.39 8.81 -25.80
CA LEU A 553 -9.96 7.85 -24.85
C LEU A 553 -8.94 6.75 -24.55
N ALA A 554 -8.62 6.58 -23.28
CA ALA A 554 -7.93 5.42 -22.75
C ALA A 554 -8.84 4.63 -21.83
N ILE A 555 -8.74 3.32 -21.90
CA ILE A 555 -9.48 2.34 -21.10
C ILE A 555 -8.45 1.44 -20.44
N ASP A 556 -8.52 1.29 -19.13
CA ASP A 556 -7.77 0.28 -18.39
C ASP A 556 -8.75 -0.64 -17.67
N ALA A 557 -8.47 -1.93 -17.68
CA ALA A 557 -9.30 -2.91 -16.99
C ALA A 557 -8.42 -4.02 -16.41
N ASP A 558 -8.64 -4.34 -15.14
CA ASP A 558 -7.94 -5.38 -14.42
C ASP A 558 -8.94 -6.34 -13.77
N TYR A 559 -8.65 -7.64 -13.87
CA TYR A 559 -9.38 -8.69 -13.17
C TYR A 559 -8.40 -9.65 -12.53
N ALA A 560 -8.56 -9.92 -11.25
CA ALA A 560 -7.80 -10.93 -10.53
C ALA A 560 -8.75 -11.89 -9.81
N TYR A 561 -8.50 -13.19 -9.98
CA TYR A 561 -9.14 -14.24 -9.22
C TYR A 561 -8.09 -15.00 -8.42
N SER A 562 -8.36 -15.21 -7.14
CA SER A 562 -7.45 -15.84 -6.20
C SER A 562 -8.19 -16.91 -5.38
N HIS A 563 -7.53 -18.03 -5.14
CA HIS A 563 -8.00 -19.07 -4.24
C HIS A 563 -6.90 -19.35 -3.22
N ALA A 564 -7.16 -18.98 -1.97
CA ALA A 564 -6.25 -19.12 -0.83
C ALA A 564 -6.80 -20.11 0.18
N ARG A 565 -5.93 -20.94 0.77
CA ARG A 565 -6.30 -21.89 1.80
C ARG A 565 -5.12 -22.22 2.71
N LEU A 566 -5.42 -22.56 3.96
CA LEU A 566 -4.53 -23.20 4.90
C LEU A 566 -4.41 -24.70 4.60
N ASP A 567 -3.30 -25.28 4.98
CA ASP A 567 -3.08 -26.73 4.97
C ASP A 567 -3.47 -27.31 6.36
N SER A 568 -4.78 -27.30 6.64
CA SER A 568 -5.38 -27.64 7.92
C SER A 568 -6.58 -28.57 7.71
N ASP A 569 -6.86 -29.45 8.67
CA ASP A 569 -7.98 -30.40 8.67
C ASP A 569 -9.29 -29.81 9.21
N ASP A 570 -9.23 -28.77 10.07
CA ASP A 570 -10.37 -28.22 10.83
C ASP A 570 -11.01 -26.97 10.23
N GLY A 571 -10.63 -26.61 9.03
CA GLY A 571 -11.01 -25.39 8.33
C GLY A 571 -9.81 -24.96 7.50
N ASN A 572 -10.05 -24.54 6.28
CA ASN A 572 -8.94 -24.30 5.37
C ASN A 572 -9.01 -22.96 4.63
N ARG A 573 -9.95 -22.11 5.00
CA ARG A 573 -10.02 -20.76 4.45
C ARG A 573 -9.13 -19.82 5.25
N ILE A 574 -8.56 -18.85 4.57
CA ILE A 574 -7.82 -17.78 5.22
C ILE A 574 -8.79 -16.62 5.41
N PRO A 575 -9.07 -16.18 6.64
CA PRO A 575 -9.97 -15.04 6.89
C PRO A 575 -9.56 -13.81 6.08
N ASN A 576 -10.55 -13.11 5.53
CA ASN A 576 -10.36 -11.95 4.66
C ASN A 576 -9.53 -12.22 3.38
N SER A 577 -9.34 -13.47 2.95
CA SER A 577 -8.78 -13.77 1.64
C SER A 577 -9.81 -13.53 0.53
N ILE A 578 -9.78 -12.34 -0.05
CA ILE A 578 -10.71 -11.93 -1.12
C ILE A 578 -10.46 -12.75 -2.37
N GLU A 579 -11.55 -13.30 -2.95
CA GLU A 579 -11.46 -14.23 -4.07
C GLU A 579 -11.39 -13.52 -5.42
N ASP A 580 -12.12 -12.42 -5.64
CA ASP A 580 -12.11 -11.68 -6.89
C ASP A 580 -11.97 -10.17 -6.70
N VAL A 581 -11.20 -9.55 -7.59
CA VAL A 581 -11.01 -8.12 -7.67
C VAL A 581 -11.19 -7.69 -9.12
N PHE A 582 -11.97 -6.64 -9.34
CA PHE A 582 -12.14 -6.03 -10.65
C PHE A 582 -12.00 -4.52 -10.58
N SER A 583 -11.28 -3.94 -11.55
CA SER A 583 -11.22 -2.50 -11.72
C SER A 583 -11.35 -2.10 -13.18
N LEU A 584 -12.00 -0.95 -13.43
CA LEU A 584 -12.17 -0.36 -14.76
C LEU A 584 -11.92 1.14 -14.68
N GLY A 585 -11.01 1.63 -15.50
CA GLY A 585 -10.72 3.04 -15.69
C GLY A 585 -11.13 3.52 -17.07
N LEU A 586 -11.75 4.68 -17.14
CA LEU A 586 -11.96 5.44 -18.38
C LEU A 586 -11.31 6.80 -18.23
N THR A 587 -10.37 7.13 -19.13
CA THR A 587 -9.62 8.37 -19.07
C THR A 587 -9.77 9.14 -20.38
N ILE A 588 -10.19 10.40 -20.27
CA ILE A 588 -10.15 11.38 -21.34
C ILE A 588 -9.00 12.33 -21.01
N PRO A 589 -7.85 12.24 -21.71
CA PRO A 589 -6.75 13.18 -21.53
C PRO A 589 -7.17 14.58 -21.92
N GLU A 590 -6.38 15.57 -21.54
CA GLU A 590 -6.74 16.98 -21.79
C GLU A 590 -6.95 17.27 -23.28
N ILE A 591 -8.16 17.67 -23.64
CA ILE A 591 -8.56 18.08 -25.00
C ILE A 591 -9.31 19.40 -24.94
N GLY A 592 -8.77 20.43 -25.57
CA GLY A 592 -9.37 21.77 -25.56
C GLY A 592 -9.50 22.35 -24.14
N GLY A 593 -8.61 21.94 -23.22
CA GLY A 593 -8.62 22.30 -21.83
C GLY A 593 -9.44 21.37 -20.92
N TRP A 594 -10.26 20.48 -21.46
CA TRP A 594 -11.07 19.53 -20.68
C TRP A 594 -10.35 18.19 -20.51
N SER A 595 -10.41 17.63 -19.31
CA SER A 595 -9.97 16.27 -18.99
C SER A 595 -11.04 15.58 -18.14
N ALA A 596 -11.15 14.26 -18.23
CA ALA A 596 -12.08 13.49 -17.39
C ALA A 596 -11.49 12.12 -17.04
N GLY A 597 -11.82 11.64 -15.84
CA GLY A 597 -11.50 10.31 -15.36
C GLY A 597 -12.72 9.68 -14.68
N LEU A 598 -12.88 8.36 -14.89
CA LEU A 598 -13.83 7.54 -14.14
C LEU A 598 -13.11 6.27 -13.72
N ARG A 599 -13.26 5.88 -12.46
CA ARG A 599 -12.71 4.66 -11.91
C ARG A 599 -13.81 3.87 -11.21
N LEU A 600 -14.06 2.65 -11.67
CA LEU A 600 -14.82 1.65 -10.95
C LEU A 600 -13.84 0.68 -10.30
N ARG A 601 -14.05 0.37 -9.03
CA ARG A 601 -13.35 -0.68 -8.30
C ARG A 601 -14.34 -1.58 -7.60
N ARG A 602 -14.09 -2.89 -7.64
CA ARG A 602 -14.89 -3.91 -6.97
C ARG A 602 -13.99 -4.87 -6.23
N LEU A 603 -14.22 -4.95 -4.93
CA LEU A 603 -13.68 -5.95 -4.02
C LEU A 603 -14.73 -7.04 -3.86
N GLY A 604 -14.40 -8.29 -4.18
CA GLY A 604 -15.31 -9.43 -4.05
C GLY A 604 -15.54 -9.83 -2.59
N ALA A 605 -16.48 -10.76 -2.40
CA ALA A 605 -16.73 -11.35 -1.09
C ALA A 605 -15.58 -12.30 -0.67
N GLY A 606 -15.25 -12.32 0.62
CA GLY A 606 -14.26 -13.22 1.21
C GLY A 606 -14.78 -13.99 2.42
N PRO A 607 -14.13 -15.10 2.82
CA PRO A 607 -14.42 -15.79 4.07
C PRO A 607 -14.00 -14.90 5.25
N LEU A 608 -14.75 -14.90 6.34
CA LEU A 608 -14.41 -14.22 7.58
C LEU A 608 -13.96 -15.22 8.68
N LEU A 609 -14.28 -16.49 8.49
CA LEU A 609 -13.87 -17.59 9.36
C LEU A 609 -13.26 -18.72 8.52
N GLU A 610 -12.39 -19.51 9.14
CA GLU A 610 -11.68 -20.61 8.48
C GLU A 610 -12.60 -21.71 7.95
N ASP A 611 -13.74 -21.95 8.61
CA ASP A 611 -14.78 -22.90 8.18
C ASP A 611 -15.69 -22.35 7.07
N ASN A 612 -15.48 -21.08 6.65
CA ASN A 612 -16.28 -20.38 5.64
C ASN A 612 -17.78 -20.22 6.00
N SER A 613 -18.14 -20.34 7.26
CA SER A 613 -19.54 -20.20 7.73
C SER A 613 -20.02 -18.74 7.71
N ARG A 614 -19.08 -17.79 7.71
CA ARG A 614 -19.34 -16.35 7.59
C ARG A 614 -18.52 -15.76 6.46
N ARG A 615 -19.14 -14.85 5.68
CA ARG A 615 -18.49 -14.19 4.54
C ARG A 615 -18.83 -12.70 4.53
N SER A 616 -17.88 -11.87 4.08
CA SER A 616 -18.15 -10.46 3.78
C SER A 616 -19.02 -10.31 2.53
N SER A 617 -19.66 -9.17 2.38
CA SER A 617 -20.28 -8.75 1.12
C SER A 617 -19.24 -8.20 0.16
N ALA A 618 -19.57 -8.14 -1.13
CA ALA A 618 -18.73 -7.45 -2.12
C ALA A 618 -18.98 -5.94 -2.05
N THR A 619 -17.92 -5.16 -2.25
CA THR A 619 -17.95 -3.69 -2.27
C THR A 619 -17.73 -3.18 -3.67
N THR A 620 -18.50 -2.20 -4.14
CA THR A 620 -18.34 -1.58 -5.46
C THR A 620 -18.41 -0.07 -5.38
N ILE A 621 -17.33 0.60 -5.74
CA ILE A 621 -17.21 2.06 -5.67
C ILE A 621 -16.89 2.61 -7.05
N VAL A 622 -17.51 3.75 -7.39
CA VAL A 622 -17.20 4.51 -8.61
C VAL A 622 -16.79 5.93 -8.24
N ASN A 623 -15.59 6.30 -8.62
CA ASN A 623 -15.07 7.66 -8.48
C ASN A 623 -14.97 8.32 -9.85
N THR A 624 -15.20 9.62 -9.93
CA THR A 624 -15.05 10.38 -11.17
C THR A 624 -14.43 11.74 -10.93
N GLN A 625 -13.74 12.27 -11.95
CA GLN A 625 -13.23 13.63 -11.92
C GLN A 625 -13.40 14.30 -13.29
N LEU A 626 -13.60 15.61 -13.26
CA LEU A 626 -13.67 16.48 -14.43
C LEU A 626 -12.72 17.66 -14.22
N GLY A 627 -11.76 17.84 -15.12
CA GLY A 627 -10.82 18.95 -15.10
C GLY A 627 -11.07 19.94 -16.23
N TYR A 628 -10.88 21.24 -15.96
CA TYR A 628 -10.88 22.28 -16.97
C TYR A 628 -9.70 23.24 -16.78
N ARG A 629 -8.80 23.29 -17.74
CA ARG A 629 -7.68 24.22 -17.80
C ARG A 629 -8.12 25.50 -18.53
N PHE A 630 -8.44 26.53 -17.76
CA PHE A 630 -8.94 27.80 -18.29
C PHE A 630 -7.84 28.78 -18.69
N THR A 631 -6.62 28.57 -18.20
CA THR A 631 -5.40 29.24 -18.68
C THR A 631 -4.28 28.22 -18.81
N ARG A 632 -3.16 28.59 -19.44
CA ARG A 632 -1.98 27.70 -19.48
C ARG A 632 -1.44 27.30 -18.09
N ARG A 633 -1.75 28.11 -17.07
CA ARG A 633 -1.24 27.97 -15.72
C ARG A 633 -2.27 27.55 -14.69
N CYS A 634 -3.55 27.63 -15.00
CA CYS A 634 -4.60 27.38 -14.00
C CYS A 634 -5.58 26.31 -14.49
N LYS A 635 -5.81 25.30 -13.64
CA LYS A 635 -6.74 24.19 -13.87
C LYS A 635 -7.70 24.11 -12.68
N LEU A 636 -9.00 23.94 -12.96
CA LEU A 636 -10.01 23.58 -11.98
C LEU A 636 -10.32 22.08 -12.16
N THR A 637 -10.32 21.33 -11.07
CA THR A 637 -10.72 19.92 -11.06
C THR A 637 -11.87 19.73 -10.08
N VAL A 638 -12.90 19.03 -10.52
CA VAL A 638 -14.04 18.62 -9.67
C VAL A 638 -14.03 17.10 -9.63
N ALA A 639 -13.88 16.53 -8.46
CA ALA A 639 -13.96 15.10 -8.21
C ALA A 639 -15.22 14.75 -7.42
N VAL A 640 -15.86 13.65 -7.78
CA VAL A 640 -16.96 13.05 -7.02
C VAL A 640 -16.53 11.64 -6.64
N LEU A 641 -16.31 11.44 -5.36
CA LEU A 641 -15.99 10.15 -4.76
C LEU A 641 -17.27 9.43 -4.41
N ASN A 642 -17.28 8.10 -4.50
CA ASN A 642 -18.48 7.27 -4.32
C ASN A 642 -19.69 7.85 -5.08
N LEU A 643 -19.57 7.99 -6.40
CA LEU A 643 -20.54 8.68 -7.28
C LEU A 643 -21.99 8.22 -7.07
N PHE A 644 -22.20 6.94 -6.81
CA PHE A 644 -23.52 6.33 -6.67
C PHE A 644 -24.01 6.28 -5.22
N ASP A 645 -23.21 6.81 -4.26
CA ASP A 645 -23.52 6.80 -2.83
C ASP A 645 -23.80 5.38 -2.32
N SER A 646 -22.88 4.46 -2.64
CA SER A 646 -23.00 3.05 -2.24
C SER A 646 -22.92 2.93 -0.73
N ASP A 647 -23.86 2.16 -0.16
CA ASP A 647 -23.94 1.83 1.28
C ASP A 647 -23.14 0.57 1.61
N ASP A 648 -22.17 0.19 0.77
CA ASP A 648 -21.32 -0.98 0.97
C ASP A 648 -20.36 -0.78 2.17
N ASN A 649 -19.79 -1.88 2.67
CA ASN A 649 -18.73 -1.85 3.67
C ASN A 649 -17.36 -1.79 2.98
N ASP A 650 -16.45 -0.92 3.47
CA ASP A 650 -15.06 -0.88 2.99
C ASP A 650 -14.31 -2.13 3.45
N ILE A 651 -14.58 -2.58 4.69
CA ILE A 651 -14.13 -3.86 5.22
C ILE A 651 -15.12 -4.43 6.24
N THR A 652 -15.11 -5.76 6.41
CA THR A 652 -15.95 -6.48 7.38
C THR A 652 -15.12 -7.56 8.08
N TYR A 653 -15.36 -7.70 9.39
CA TYR A 653 -14.81 -8.74 10.25
C TYR A 653 -15.92 -9.51 10.94
N PHE A 654 -15.62 -10.63 11.59
CA PHE A 654 -16.56 -11.38 12.42
C PHE A 654 -15.86 -11.81 13.70
N TYR A 655 -16.24 -11.20 14.82
CA TYR A 655 -15.67 -11.49 16.13
C TYR A 655 -16.66 -11.17 17.25
N ASN A 656 -16.25 -11.50 18.51
CA ASN A 656 -17.05 -11.28 19.70
C ASN A 656 -16.86 -9.84 20.23
N SER A 657 -17.95 -9.17 20.56
CA SER A 657 -17.92 -7.88 21.24
C SER A 657 -19.15 -7.73 22.15
N ARG A 658 -19.16 -6.73 23.00
CA ARG A 658 -20.24 -6.51 23.93
C ARG A 658 -20.70 -5.06 23.91
N LEU A 659 -22.01 -4.86 23.88
CA LEU A 659 -22.66 -3.56 24.05
C LEU A 659 -23.27 -3.45 25.46
N PRO A 660 -23.57 -2.22 25.94
CA PRO A 660 -24.23 -2.02 27.21
C PRO A 660 -25.54 -2.82 27.32
N GLY A 661 -25.73 -3.53 28.45
CA GLY A 661 -26.91 -4.35 28.71
C GLY A 661 -26.90 -5.75 28.10
N GLU A 662 -25.88 -6.11 27.32
CA GLU A 662 -25.71 -7.47 26.79
C GLU A 662 -25.11 -8.43 27.85
N GLN A 663 -25.21 -9.74 27.60
CA GLN A 663 -24.67 -10.78 28.47
C GLN A 663 -23.16 -10.69 28.60
N ALA A 664 -22.60 -11.17 29.73
CA ALA A 664 -21.16 -11.07 30.04
C ALA A 664 -20.23 -11.77 29.04
N GLY A 665 -20.73 -12.77 28.27
CA GLY A 665 -19.94 -13.44 27.23
C GLY A 665 -19.91 -12.75 25.89
N GLY A 666 -20.50 -11.57 25.77
CA GLY A 666 -20.61 -10.85 24.52
C GLY A 666 -21.48 -11.53 23.46
N VAL A 667 -21.39 -11.04 22.24
CA VAL A 667 -22.12 -11.53 21.06
C VAL A 667 -21.18 -11.59 19.87
N ASP A 668 -21.11 -12.76 19.21
CA ASP A 668 -20.40 -12.91 17.93
C ASP A 668 -21.20 -12.23 16.83
N ASP A 669 -20.61 -11.26 16.14
CA ASP A 669 -21.32 -10.46 15.14
C ASP A 669 -20.37 -9.99 14.03
N PHE A 670 -20.97 -9.51 12.94
CA PHE A 670 -20.27 -8.76 11.91
C PHE A 670 -19.90 -7.38 12.44
N HIS A 671 -18.65 -7.00 12.27
CA HIS A 671 -18.15 -5.65 12.53
C HIS A 671 -17.64 -5.06 11.23
N PHE A 672 -18.04 -3.84 10.93
CA PHE A 672 -17.70 -3.24 9.65
C PHE A 672 -17.29 -1.78 9.79
N HIS A 673 -16.47 -1.35 8.83
CA HIS A 673 -16.22 0.06 8.57
C HIS A 673 -16.93 0.42 7.25
N PRO A 674 -17.83 1.41 7.21
CA PRO A 674 -18.61 1.74 6.03
C PRO A 674 -17.72 2.41 4.97
N VAL A 675 -18.08 2.25 3.70
CA VAL A 675 -17.57 3.10 2.63
C VAL A 675 -17.99 4.53 2.90
N GLU A 676 -17.07 5.48 2.75
CA GLU A 676 -17.41 6.90 2.92
C GLU A 676 -18.54 7.31 1.97
N SER A 677 -19.49 8.08 2.49
CA SER A 677 -20.59 8.65 1.70
C SER A 677 -20.07 9.44 0.52
N ARG A 678 -20.91 9.60 -0.52
CA ARG A 678 -20.54 10.43 -1.68
C ARG A 678 -20.01 11.78 -1.24
N ALA A 679 -18.84 12.13 -1.77
CA ALA A 679 -18.17 13.38 -1.46
C ALA A 679 -17.75 14.15 -2.72
N LEU A 680 -18.01 15.45 -2.71
CA LEU A 680 -17.54 16.39 -3.73
C LEU A 680 -16.22 17.04 -3.25
N ARG A 681 -15.20 17.04 -4.10
CA ARG A 681 -13.95 17.79 -3.90
C ARG A 681 -13.69 18.72 -5.10
N VAL A 682 -13.27 19.93 -4.84
CA VAL A 682 -12.94 20.95 -5.86
C VAL A 682 -11.52 21.43 -5.64
N SER A 683 -10.65 21.21 -6.62
CA SER A 683 -9.24 21.60 -6.58
C SER A 683 -8.97 22.71 -7.59
N LEU A 684 -8.28 23.75 -7.15
CA LEU A 684 -7.74 24.80 -8.01
C LEU A 684 -6.22 24.70 -7.98
N SER A 685 -5.61 24.33 -9.10
CA SER A 685 -4.16 24.29 -9.26
C SER A 685 -3.65 25.42 -10.13
N ALA A 686 -2.51 26.01 -9.72
CA ALA A 686 -1.84 27.10 -10.42
C ALA A 686 -0.35 26.80 -10.57
N HIS A 687 0.15 26.90 -11.82
CA HIS A 687 1.57 26.77 -12.13
C HIS A 687 2.21 28.17 -12.27
N PHE A 688 3.44 28.38 -11.73
CA PHE A 688 4.09 29.68 -11.70
C PHE A 688 5.61 29.64 -11.95
#